data_5074ad2d7f555327c80ae067c3a388cd
#
_entry.id   5074ad2d7f555327c80ae067c3a388cd
#
_cell.length_a   1.000
_cell.length_b   1.000
_cell.length_c   1.000
_cell.angle_alpha   90.00
_cell.angle_beta   90.00
_cell.angle_gamma   90.00
#
_symmetry.space_group_name_H-M   'P 1'
#
loop_
_entity.id
_entity.type
_entity.pdbx_description
1 polymer ?
#
loop_
_entity_poly.entity_id
_entity_poly.type
_entity_poly.pdbx_seq_one_letter_code
_entity_poly.pdbx_strand_id
1 'polypeptide(L)'
;MKAKFTNVEKAFFSKSHLNNPRTKIPYIQVDNIPNLGLLTSLRFLEWTLENPRGVISLPTGKTPEYFIKWTQYILSNWDKPEVEQICKDNGLNTNKKPKLNHLKFVQIDEFYPINPLQHNSFYYFVQKFYVEGFGLNPKNSLLINSSEIPNSINESIEDIFPNYKIDLSLRYRDTNSDIEEKQKQTIFAIDQWCSEYENKIADLGGIGFFLGGIGPDGHIAFNVRGSDHNSTTRILETNFETQATSASDLGGIEISRNRLVITIGLSTITKNSDVIVIIFAAGRSKAKIVKDSLEIKKDINFPATALSDSIGSRFYLTKGAAYLLNKININTKDWSTEEINRELIKLCKNLNKFGSRLTPKDIMDNQITSSIPNINNNTSTRFLDQMKQKIQKSSDLPMNNTILHTGPHHDDILLGYSPVINHLVRSAENTNYFAVMTSGFTSVTNKYISNLLSKTLELIKSEKIQMIKYPDFFDNGFNLKKAKDVYHYLDKVASQNTFGQTRGLCHRMVRSLVDIYSLKSIDELVVKINDIIQYFSSCYDGEKNPPDIQKLKGMLREFEEELTWAHYGVDIKNIYHLRLGFYKGDIFTETPDRERDIKPIIKLINKTNPDIITLALDPEGSGPDTHYKVLQSIAEALRILSKEKDMSKVKIWGYRNVWYRFDSAEADIMFPVSLNSMAVLRDSFLNCYLSQKDASFPSYELDGPFCDLTQKIWVDQHRTMELILGKDFWYQNNDPHFRATHGLVYLKELTVKEFLNTARTLEESIEGSLIK
;
A
#
# COMPACT_ATOMS: atom_id res chain seq x y z
N MET A 1 28.25 2.56 24.94
CA MET A 1 27.37 3.30 25.87
C MET A 1 25.96 3.30 25.28
N LYS A 2 24.90 3.04 26.07
CA LYS A 2 23.54 3.16 25.59
C LYS A 2 23.15 4.64 25.49
N ALA A 3 22.49 5.07 24.43
CA ALA A 3 21.97 6.43 24.29
C ALA A 3 21.11 6.80 25.50
N LYS A 4 21.40 7.94 26.13
CA LYS A 4 20.54 8.49 27.19
C LYS A 4 19.30 9.09 26.53
N PHE A 5 18.11 8.65 26.94
CA PHE A 5 16.86 9.29 26.54
C PHE A 5 16.78 10.72 27.06
N THR A 6 16.30 11.63 26.19
CA THR A 6 16.02 13.02 26.52
C THR A 6 14.81 13.18 27.44
N ASN A 7 14.44 14.38 27.81
CA ASN A 7 13.25 14.60 28.64
C ASN A 7 11.95 14.25 27.88
N VAL A 8 11.88 14.63 26.60
CA VAL A 8 10.76 14.24 25.74
C VAL A 8 10.68 12.72 25.62
N GLU A 9 11.80 12.07 25.31
CA GLU A 9 11.84 10.61 25.16
C GLU A 9 11.47 9.87 26.45
N LYS A 10 11.91 10.33 27.61
CA LYS A 10 11.55 9.75 28.92
C LYS A 10 10.05 9.88 29.20
N ALA A 11 9.43 11.03 28.85
CA ALA A 11 8.00 11.23 29.04
C ALA A 11 7.17 10.21 28.27
N PHE A 12 7.51 9.96 26.99
CA PHE A 12 6.83 8.93 26.19
C PHE A 12 7.19 7.51 26.62
N PHE A 13 8.46 7.24 26.94
CA PHE A 13 8.88 5.92 27.41
C PHE A 13 8.17 5.51 28.69
N SER A 14 7.97 6.42 29.65
CA SER A 14 7.25 6.14 30.88
C SER A 14 5.78 5.80 30.65
N LYS A 15 5.14 6.40 29.63
CA LYS A 15 3.75 6.12 29.23
C LYS A 15 3.61 4.76 28.54
N SER A 16 4.66 4.24 27.95
CA SER A 16 4.63 2.98 27.19
C SER A 16 4.54 1.72 28.07
N HIS A 17 4.78 1.83 29.38
CA HIS A 17 4.84 0.72 30.34
C HIS A 17 5.82 -0.41 29.93
N LEU A 18 6.78 -0.13 29.07
CA LEU A 18 7.81 -1.07 28.62
C LEU A 18 8.93 -1.19 29.65
N ASN A 19 9.27 -2.40 30.03
CA ASN A 19 10.53 -2.68 30.70
C ASN A 19 11.66 -2.55 29.67
N ASN A 20 12.82 -2.02 30.10
CA ASN A 20 14.01 -1.74 29.28
C ASN A 20 14.14 -2.65 28.04
N PRO A 21 14.02 -2.12 26.82
CA PRO A 21 14.10 -2.92 25.61
C PRO A 21 15.48 -3.58 25.50
N ARG A 22 15.49 -4.90 25.26
CA ARG A 22 16.73 -5.71 25.08
C ARG A 22 17.14 -5.78 23.60
N THR A 23 17.02 -4.69 22.88
CA THR A 23 17.42 -4.58 21.46
C THR A 23 18.79 -3.93 21.33
N LYS A 24 19.45 -4.11 20.19
CA LYS A 24 20.76 -3.50 19.89
C LYS A 24 20.62 -1.98 19.75
N ILE A 25 19.57 -1.53 19.08
CA ILE A 25 19.20 -0.12 18.96
C ILE A 25 18.00 0.11 19.89
N PRO A 26 18.02 1.14 20.74
CA PRO A 26 16.90 1.45 21.64
C PRO A 26 15.67 1.88 20.85
N TYR A 27 14.48 1.62 21.40
CA TYR A 27 13.23 2.08 20.81
C TYR A 27 12.26 2.62 21.84
N ILE A 28 11.33 3.46 21.38
CA ILE A 28 10.18 3.95 22.15
C ILE A 28 8.92 3.53 21.42
N GLN A 29 7.98 2.96 22.16
CA GLN A 29 6.68 2.57 21.64
C GLN A 29 5.63 3.58 22.06
N VAL A 30 4.73 3.90 21.13
CA VAL A 30 3.54 4.75 21.34
C VAL A 30 2.27 4.02 20.89
N ASP A 31 1.12 4.53 21.33
CA ASP A 31 -0.15 3.85 21.13
C ASP A 31 -0.68 3.93 19.69
N ASN A 32 -0.42 5.03 18.99
CA ASN A 32 -1.02 5.32 17.68
C ASN A 32 -0.12 6.22 16.82
N ILE A 33 -0.52 6.42 15.56
CA ILE A 33 0.24 7.22 14.59
C ILE A 33 0.29 8.71 14.96
N PRO A 34 -0.81 9.37 15.40
CA PRO A 34 -0.71 10.75 15.91
C PRO A 34 0.28 10.95 17.05
N ASN A 35 0.32 10.00 18.00
CA ASN A 35 1.30 10.04 19.10
C ASN A 35 2.73 9.82 18.61
N LEU A 36 2.91 9.00 17.56
CA LEU A 36 4.20 8.84 16.90
C LEU A 36 4.68 10.17 16.29
N GLY A 37 3.78 10.87 15.61
CA GLY A 37 4.04 12.20 15.06
C GLY A 37 4.33 13.24 16.14
N LEU A 38 3.58 13.22 17.25
CA LEU A 38 3.80 14.13 18.39
C LEU A 38 5.17 13.90 19.04
N LEU A 39 5.51 12.64 19.36
CA LEU A 39 6.84 12.29 19.91
C LEU A 39 7.95 12.78 18.98
N THR A 40 7.82 12.52 17.69
CA THR A 40 8.82 12.89 16.68
C THR A 40 8.96 14.40 16.55
N SER A 41 7.83 15.13 16.55
CA SER A 41 7.80 16.59 16.50
C SER A 41 8.45 17.22 17.74
N LEU A 42 8.04 16.80 18.94
CA LEU A 42 8.58 17.35 20.17
C LEU A 42 10.08 17.04 20.32
N ARG A 43 10.52 15.86 19.94
CA ARG A 43 11.96 15.51 19.96
C ARG A 43 12.77 16.33 18.95
N PHE A 44 12.20 16.59 17.77
CA PHE A 44 12.80 17.48 16.78
C PHE A 44 12.92 18.91 17.33
N LEU A 45 11.86 19.45 17.91
CA LEU A 45 11.86 20.79 18.49
C LEU A 45 12.81 20.90 19.70
N GLU A 46 12.88 19.87 20.56
CA GLU A 46 13.85 19.79 21.65
C GLU A 46 15.29 19.88 21.13
N TRP A 47 15.62 19.10 20.10
CA TRP A 47 16.95 19.11 19.49
C TRP A 47 17.28 20.48 18.86
N THR A 48 16.31 21.13 18.22
CA THR A 48 16.52 22.44 17.59
C THR A 48 16.77 23.57 18.61
N LEU A 49 16.21 23.46 19.81
CA LEU A 49 16.49 24.38 20.91
C LEU A 49 17.96 24.29 21.37
N GLU A 50 18.51 23.08 21.38
CA GLU A 50 19.91 22.81 21.75
C GLU A 50 20.87 23.12 20.58
N ASN A 51 20.41 22.97 19.34
CA ASN A 51 21.23 23.08 18.12
C ASN A 51 20.61 24.08 17.11
N PRO A 52 20.51 25.37 17.41
CA PRO A 52 19.77 26.34 16.61
C PRO A 52 20.36 26.62 15.21
N ARG A 53 21.59 26.17 14.94
CA ARG A 53 22.26 26.22 13.61
C ARG A 53 22.67 24.83 13.11
N GLY A 54 22.08 23.78 13.68
CA GLY A 54 22.40 22.42 13.34
C GLY A 54 21.99 22.03 11.92
N VAL A 55 22.53 20.92 11.45
CA VAL A 55 22.20 20.33 10.13
C VAL A 55 21.14 19.27 10.33
N ILE A 56 20.03 19.40 9.62
CA ILE A 56 18.90 18.48 9.70
C ILE A 56 18.64 17.81 8.36
N SER A 57 18.09 16.61 8.40
CA SER A 57 17.59 15.88 7.22
C SER A 57 16.29 15.20 7.59
N LEU A 58 15.23 15.45 6.81
CA LEU A 58 13.85 15.05 7.13
C LEU A 58 13.22 14.27 5.96
N PRO A 59 12.33 13.29 6.24
CA PRO A 59 11.78 12.38 5.25
C PRO A 59 10.68 13.02 4.41
N THR A 60 10.44 12.47 3.22
CA THR A 60 9.35 12.84 2.31
C THR A 60 8.26 11.76 2.28
N GLY A 61 7.19 11.98 1.52
CA GLY A 61 6.08 11.06 1.31
C GLY A 61 5.00 11.11 2.40
N LYS A 62 4.27 10.01 2.56
CA LYS A 62 3.09 9.95 3.46
C LYS A 62 3.44 9.73 4.94
N THR A 63 4.52 9.02 5.20
CA THR A 63 4.89 8.62 6.57
C THR A 63 5.06 9.80 7.55
N PRO A 64 5.65 10.96 7.18
CA PRO A 64 5.82 12.10 8.08
C PRO A 64 4.58 12.98 8.28
N GLU A 65 3.41 12.61 7.78
CA GLU A 65 2.20 13.45 7.83
C GLU A 65 1.92 14.05 9.21
N TYR A 66 1.85 13.21 10.25
CA TYR A 66 1.56 13.67 11.61
C TYR A 66 2.75 14.41 12.25
N PHE A 67 3.99 14.09 11.89
CA PHE A 67 5.16 14.87 12.28
C PHE A 67 5.06 16.31 11.74
N ILE A 68 4.70 16.46 10.46
CA ILE A 68 4.53 17.77 9.82
C ILE A 68 3.37 18.53 10.47
N LYS A 69 2.21 17.90 10.60
CA LYS A 69 1.01 18.53 11.20
C LYS A 69 1.27 19.00 12.64
N TRP A 70 1.87 18.16 13.48
CA TRP A 70 2.19 18.55 14.86
C TRP A 70 3.22 19.66 14.93
N THR A 71 4.29 19.58 14.12
CA THR A 71 5.34 20.62 14.12
C THR A 71 4.75 21.96 13.70
N GLN A 72 3.97 22.02 12.63
CA GLN A 72 3.30 23.22 12.17
C GLN A 72 2.31 23.75 13.22
N TYR A 73 1.50 22.88 13.80
CA TYR A 73 0.52 23.24 14.82
C TYR A 73 1.19 23.86 16.06
N ILE A 74 2.23 23.20 16.59
CA ILE A 74 2.97 23.67 17.77
C ILE A 74 3.64 25.02 17.49
N LEU A 75 4.33 25.15 16.36
CA LEU A 75 5.02 26.41 16.00
C LEU A 75 4.05 27.57 15.76
N SER A 76 2.93 27.31 15.10
CA SER A 76 1.94 28.35 14.80
C SER A 76 1.14 28.79 16.03
N ASN A 77 1.00 27.92 17.03
CA ASN A 77 0.19 28.16 18.22
C ASN A 77 1.02 28.16 19.53
N TRP A 78 2.33 28.43 19.44
CA TRP A 78 3.28 28.30 20.55
C TRP A 78 2.84 28.99 21.85
N ASP A 79 2.24 30.16 21.72
CA ASP A 79 1.84 31.00 22.85
C ASP A 79 0.44 30.62 23.42
N LYS A 80 -0.21 29.58 22.88
CA LYS A 80 -1.49 29.11 23.40
C LYS A 80 -1.30 28.20 24.61
N PRO A 81 -2.10 28.38 25.69
CA PRO A 81 -2.01 27.54 26.90
C PRO A 81 -2.09 26.03 26.61
N GLU A 82 -2.92 25.65 25.64
CA GLU A 82 -3.09 24.24 25.24
C GLU A 82 -1.80 23.63 24.69
N VAL A 83 -1.07 24.38 23.86
CA VAL A 83 0.20 23.93 23.28
C VAL A 83 1.29 23.92 24.35
N GLU A 84 1.32 24.90 25.22
CA GLU A 84 2.23 24.92 26.37
C GLU A 84 2.01 23.69 27.26
N GLN A 85 0.75 23.33 27.53
CA GLN A 85 0.38 22.14 28.32
C GLN A 85 0.85 20.87 27.61
N ILE A 86 0.54 20.70 26.32
CA ILE A 86 1.00 19.54 25.52
C ILE A 86 2.51 19.40 25.58
N CYS A 87 3.25 20.48 25.41
CA CYS A 87 4.72 20.47 25.48
C CYS A 87 5.23 20.06 26.85
N LYS A 88 4.70 20.65 27.93
CA LYS A 88 5.09 20.35 29.33
C LYS A 88 4.79 18.92 29.72
N ASP A 89 3.59 18.40 29.39
CA ASP A 89 3.16 17.03 29.72
C ASP A 89 3.99 15.96 29.00
N ASN A 90 4.70 16.38 27.94
CA ASN A 90 5.56 15.53 27.15
C ASN A 90 7.07 15.90 27.25
N GLY A 91 7.44 16.68 28.26
CA GLY A 91 8.85 16.92 28.62
C GLY A 91 9.60 17.97 27.80
N LEU A 92 8.91 18.72 26.90
CA LEU A 92 9.55 19.80 26.16
C LEU A 92 9.56 21.10 27.00
N ASN A 93 10.73 21.75 27.07
CA ASN A 93 10.86 23.05 27.70
C ASN A 93 10.25 24.16 26.81
N THR A 94 9.29 24.92 27.36
CA THR A 94 8.55 25.98 26.67
C THR A 94 9.11 27.39 26.89
N ASN A 95 10.20 27.55 27.63
CA ASN A 95 10.79 28.89 27.95
C ASN A 95 11.22 29.66 26.72
N LYS A 96 11.48 28.99 25.60
CA LYS A 96 11.93 29.60 24.35
C LYS A 96 11.32 28.91 23.18
N LYS A 97 10.72 29.69 22.25
CA LYS A 97 10.21 29.16 20.98
C LYS A 97 11.35 28.75 20.05
N PRO A 98 11.34 27.53 19.49
CA PRO A 98 12.33 27.11 18.51
C PRO A 98 12.31 28.00 17.25
N LYS A 99 13.47 28.39 16.75
CA LYS A 99 13.64 29.15 15.51
C LYS A 99 14.28 28.27 14.46
N LEU A 100 13.54 27.89 13.43
CA LEU A 100 13.99 26.92 12.43
C LEU A 100 14.72 27.57 11.24
N ASN A 101 14.57 28.88 11.03
CA ASN A 101 15.16 29.64 9.91
C ASN A 101 16.70 29.67 9.88
N HIS A 102 17.36 29.31 10.97
CA HIS A 102 18.83 29.24 11.06
C HIS A 102 19.40 27.83 10.88
N LEU A 103 18.54 26.81 10.85
CA LEU A 103 18.94 25.44 10.57
C LEU A 103 19.46 25.31 9.14
N LYS A 104 20.35 24.38 8.96
CA LYS A 104 20.82 23.93 7.64
C LYS A 104 20.04 22.65 7.28
N PHE A 105 19.53 22.56 6.07
CA PHE A 105 18.73 21.42 5.62
C PHE A 105 19.47 20.63 4.54
N VAL A 106 19.43 19.30 4.63
CA VAL A 106 19.96 18.38 3.62
C VAL A 106 18.82 17.50 3.14
N GLN A 107 18.47 17.57 1.86
CA GLN A 107 17.47 16.69 1.26
C GLN A 107 18.01 15.26 1.20
N ILE A 108 17.18 14.27 1.55
CA ILE A 108 17.56 12.85 1.63
C ILE A 108 17.72 12.25 0.24
N ASP A 109 16.73 12.46 -0.61
CA ASP A 109 16.60 11.75 -1.88
C ASP A 109 15.72 12.49 -2.89
N GLU A 110 15.79 12.07 -4.16
CA GLU A 110 14.89 12.49 -5.22
C GLU A 110 14.83 11.43 -6.32
N PHE A 111 13.67 11.25 -6.92
CA PHE A 111 13.54 10.45 -8.14
C PHE A 111 14.28 11.11 -9.31
N TYR A 112 14.88 10.30 -10.16
CA TYR A 112 15.61 10.78 -11.32
C TYR A 112 15.38 9.89 -12.56
N PRO A 113 15.14 10.50 -13.74
CA PRO A 113 14.86 11.92 -13.92
C PRO A 113 13.44 12.29 -13.52
N ILE A 114 13.27 13.51 -13.01
CA ILE A 114 11.95 14.09 -12.68
C ILE A 114 12.02 15.61 -12.84
N ASN A 115 10.90 16.22 -13.25
CA ASN A 115 10.81 17.69 -13.22
C ASN A 115 10.59 18.14 -11.76
N PRO A 116 11.46 18.98 -11.19
CA PRO A 116 11.39 19.41 -9.79
C PRO A 116 10.13 20.23 -9.45
N LEU A 117 9.42 20.76 -10.45
CA LEU A 117 8.16 21.50 -10.25
C LEU A 117 6.94 20.58 -10.18
N GLN A 118 7.09 19.30 -10.46
CA GLN A 118 6.00 18.32 -10.36
C GLN A 118 5.64 18.06 -8.88
N HIS A 119 4.35 17.90 -8.60
CA HIS A 119 3.87 17.66 -7.21
C HIS A 119 4.36 16.34 -6.61
N ASN A 120 4.78 15.39 -7.43
CA ASN A 120 5.31 14.09 -7.04
C ASN A 120 6.85 14.07 -6.89
N SER A 121 7.54 15.20 -7.13
CA SER A 121 8.95 15.40 -6.79
C SER A 121 9.14 15.58 -5.29
N PHE A 122 10.19 14.98 -4.74
CA PHE A 122 10.56 15.21 -3.33
C PHE A 122 11.13 16.61 -3.10
N TYR A 123 11.76 17.21 -4.11
CA TYR A 123 12.14 18.61 -4.08
C TYR A 123 10.93 19.52 -3.87
N TYR A 124 9.85 19.29 -4.63
CA TYR A 124 8.60 20.01 -4.46
C TYR A 124 8.01 19.82 -3.06
N PHE A 125 8.03 18.58 -2.57
CA PHE A 125 7.56 18.23 -1.23
C PHE A 125 8.33 19.01 -0.15
N VAL A 126 9.67 19.02 -0.24
CA VAL A 126 10.54 19.74 0.70
C VAL A 126 10.26 21.24 0.66
N GLN A 127 10.13 21.83 -0.52
CA GLN A 127 9.80 23.25 -0.66
C GLN A 127 8.48 23.58 0.04
N LYS A 128 7.41 22.82 -0.23
CA LYS A 128 6.08 23.06 0.30
C LYS A 128 5.96 22.84 1.80
N PHE A 129 6.44 21.71 2.29
CA PHE A 129 6.16 21.29 3.67
C PHE A 129 7.23 21.71 4.67
N TYR A 130 8.49 21.84 4.25
CA TYR A 130 9.60 22.17 5.14
C TYR A 130 10.11 23.60 4.94
N VAL A 131 10.41 24.01 3.71
CA VAL A 131 10.90 25.38 3.50
C VAL A 131 9.77 26.38 3.82
N GLU A 132 8.63 26.25 3.17
CA GLU A 132 7.49 27.12 3.43
C GLU A 132 6.79 26.76 4.75
N GLY A 133 6.48 25.46 4.95
CA GLY A 133 5.67 24.99 6.07
C GLY A 133 6.31 25.11 7.44
N PHE A 134 7.65 25.01 7.55
CA PHE A 134 8.40 25.18 8.81
C PHE A 134 9.14 26.52 8.86
N GLY A 135 9.17 27.28 7.77
CA GLY A 135 9.91 28.53 7.68
C GLY A 135 11.42 28.34 7.67
N LEU A 136 11.91 27.29 7.01
CA LEU A 136 13.35 27.09 6.77
C LEU A 136 13.86 28.11 5.75
N ASN A 137 15.14 28.47 5.86
CA ASN A 137 15.75 29.38 4.90
C ASN A 137 16.26 28.61 3.66
N PRO A 138 15.74 28.87 2.44
CA PRO A 138 16.20 28.20 1.23
C PRO A 138 17.71 28.32 1.00
N LYS A 139 18.33 29.42 1.40
CA LYS A 139 19.78 29.65 1.26
C LYS A 139 20.63 28.73 2.15
N ASN A 140 20.03 28.16 3.18
CA ASN A 140 20.69 27.23 4.10
C ASN A 140 20.34 25.76 3.75
N SER A 141 19.68 25.51 2.61
CA SER A 141 19.18 24.19 2.24
C SER A 141 19.96 23.64 1.04
N LEU A 142 20.54 22.47 1.23
CA LEU A 142 21.09 21.66 0.15
C LEU A 142 19.97 20.77 -0.39
N LEU A 143 19.49 21.11 -1.57
CA LEU A 143 18.37 20.43 -2.21
C LEU A 143 18.85 19.64 -3.43
N ILE A 144 18.13 18.58 -3.75
CA ILE A 144 18.37 17.77 -4.96
C ILE A 144 17.39 18.25 -6.02
N ASN A 145 17.78 19.31 -6.73
CA ASN A 145 17.04 19.83 -7.86
C ASN A 145 17.51 19.12 -9.13
N SER A 146 16.71 18.24 -9.70
CA SER A 146 17.08 17.45 -10.87
C SER A 146 17.39 18.30 -12.10
N SER A 147 16.83 19.52 -12.20
CA SER A 147 17.15 20.44 -13.32
C SER A 147 18.53 21.13 -13.20
N GLU A 148 19.14 21.09 -12.01
CA GLU A 148 20.49 21.61 -11.76
C GLU A 148 21.58 20.54 -11.86
N ILE A 149 21.19 19.29 -12.01
CA ILE A 149 22.12 18.17 -12.21
C ILE A 149 22.64 18.24 -13.65
N PRO A 150 23.94 18.42 -13.88
CA PRO A 150 24.47 18.63 -15.21
C PRO A 150 24.29 17.37 -16.08
N ASN A 151 23.80 17.57 -17.29
CA ASN A 151 24.01 16.62 -18.36
C ASN A 151 25.25 17.07 -19.16
N SER A 152 26.08 16.15 -19.58
CA SER A 152 27.35 16.44 -20.25
C SER A 152 27.21 17.10 -21.65
N ILE A 153 26.00 17.21 -22.21
CA ILE A 153 25.80 17.43 -23.66
C ILE A 153 24.82 18.57 -23.97
N ASN A 154 24.22 19.25 -22.99
CA ASN A 154 23.16 20.30 -23.19
C ASN A 154 21.95 19.84 -24.03
N GLU A 155 21.71 18.54 -24.12
CA GLU A 155 20.50 17.95 -24.71
C GLU A 155 19.47 17.69 -23.60
N SER A 156 18.17 17.52 -23.94
CA SER A 156 17.18 17.17 -22.93
C SER A 156 17.44 15.75 -22.40
N ILE A 157 17.07 15.50 -21.15
CA ILE A 157 17.18 14.16 -20.55
C ILE A 157 16.36 13.12 -21.34
N GLU A 158 15.25 13.53 -21.95
CA GLU A 158 14.41 12.66 -22.76
C GLU A 158 15.06 12.28 -24.09
N ASP A 159 15.84 13.18 -24.69
CA ASP A 159 16.62 12.89 -25.91
C ASP A 159 17.79 11.95 -25.61
N ILE A 160 18.43 12.12 -24.44
CA ILE A 160 19.53 11.25 -23.98
C ILE A 160 19.01 9.87 -23.55
N PHE A 161 17.92 9.84 -22.77
CA PHE A 161 17.32 8.63 -22.22
C PHE A 161 15.88 8.47 -22.70
N PRO A 162 15.64 7.94 -23.90
CA PRO A 162 14.29 7.73 -24.41
C PRO A 162 13.42 6.89 -23.42
N ASN A 163 12.19 7.33 -23.20
CA ASN A 163 11.28 6.79 -22.18
C ASN A 163 11.86 6.83 -20.75
N TYR A 164 12.79 7.71 -20.47
CA TYR A 164 13.49 7.86 -19.18
C TYR A 164 14.17 6.57 -18.66
N LYS A 165 14.49 5.65 -19.55
CA LYS A 165 15.16 4.40 -19.19
C LYS A 165 16.67 4.60 -19.14
N ILE A 166 17.24 4.52 -17.94
CA ILE A 166 18.67 4.68 -17.68
C ILE A 166 19.28 3.33 -17.35
N ASP A 167 20.24 2.89 -18.16
CA ASP A 167 21.02 1.66 -17.91
C ASP A 167 22.31 1.99 -17.15
N LEU A 168 22.30 1.77 -15.84
CA LEU A 168 23.47 2.02 -14.99
C LEU A 168 24.64 1.06 -15.27
N SER A 169 24.43 -0.04 -16.00
CA SER A 169 25.53 -0.95 -16.41
C SER A 169 26.54 -0.27 -17.35
N LEU A 170 26.13 0.82 -18.01
CA LEU A 170 27.03 1.65 -18.83
C LEU A 170 28.25 2.19 -18.07
N ARG A 171 28.21 2.24 -16.74
CA ARG A 171 29.38 2.59 -15.92
C ARG A 171 30.55 1.63 -16.15
N TYR A 172 30.25 0.37 -16.42
CA TYR A 172 31.22 -0.74 -16.36
C TYR A 172 31.43 -1.46 -17.71
N ARG A 173 30.57 -1.19 -18.69
CA ARG A 173 30.66 -1.81 -20.02
C ARG A 173 31.02 -0.82 -21.11
N ASP A 174 31.52 -1.33 -22.23
CA ASP A 174 31.72 -0.54 -23.42
C ASP A 174 30.39 -0.15 -24.05
N THR A 175 30.40 0.97 -24.77
CA THR A 175 29.24 1.51 -25.47
C THR A 175 29.16 0.92 -26.87
N ASN A 176 27.95 0.65 -27.36
CA ASN A 176 27.71 0.06 -28.69
C ASN A 176 27.18 1.08 -29.72
N SER A 177 26.92 2.31 -29.28
CA SER A 177 26.37 3.38 -30.13
C SER A 177 26.68 4.76 -29.58
N ASP A 178 26.59 5.79 -30.45
CA ASP A 178 26.79 7.19 -30.06
C ASP A 178 25.80 7.64 -28.93
N ILE A 179 24.57 7.09 -28.94
CA ILE A 179 23.61 7.40 -27.89
C ILE A 179 24.01 6.77 -26.54
N GLU A 180 24.52 5.54 -26.53
CA GLU A 180 25.05 4.93 -25.31
C GLU A 180 26.28 5.68 -24.77
N GLU A 181 27.12 6.23 -25.66
CA GLU A 181 28.24 7.05 -25.22
C GLU A 181 27.79 8.34 -24.54
N LYS A 182 26.76 9.01 -25.08
CA LYS A 182 26.14 10.17 -24.46
C LYS A 182 25.49 9.82 -23.10
N GLN A 183 24.81 8.68 -23.03
CA GLN A 183 24.20 8.18 -21.80
C GLN A 183 25.27 7.91 -20.74
N LYS A 184 26.36 7.25 -21.08
CA LYS A 184 27.48 6.97 -20.18
C LYS A 184 28.14 8.25 -19.66
N GLN A 185 28.39 9.23 -20.51
CA GLN A 185 28.92 10.54 -20.10
C GLN A 185 27.98 11.26 -19.15
N THR A 186 26.68 11.21 -19.41
CA THR A 186 25.66 11.80 -18.52
C THR A 186 25.61 11.09 -17.17
N ILE A 187 25.70 9.76 -17.13
CA ILE A 187 25.77 9.00 -15.87
C ILE A 187 26.99 9.41 -15.04
N PHE A 188 28.17 9.59 -15.66
CA PHE A 188 29.34 10.06 -14.96
C PHE A 188 29.21 11.51 -14.45
N ALA A 189 28.53 12.38 -15.19
CA ALA A 189 28.25 13.73 -14.72
C ALA A 189 27.32 13.73 -13.48
N ILE A 190 26.33 12.83 -13.47
CA ILE A 190 25.46 12.62 -12.28
C ILE A 190 26.27 12.08 -11.09
N ASP A 191 27.16 11.12 -11.32
CA ASP A 191 28.01 10.55 -10.26
C ASP A 191 28.97 11.61 -9.68
N GLN A 192 29.51 12.49 -10.52
CA GLN A 192 30.31 13.63 -10.07
C GLN A 192 29.45 14.59 -9.23
N TRP A 193 28.27 14.96 -9.67
CA TRP A 193 27.34 15.81 -8.92
C TRP A 193 27.01 15.19 -7.56
N CYS A 194 26.78 13.88 -7.48
CA CYS A 194 26.56 13.18 -6.21
C CYS A 194 27.76 13.31 -5.27
N SER A 195 28.97 13.23 -5.80
CA SER A 195 30.21 13.40 -5.02
C SER A 195 30.35 14.84 -4.52
N GLU A 196 30.01 15.83 -5.33
CA GLU A 196 30.00 17.25 -4.95
C GLU A 196 28.93 17.53 -3.88
N TYR A 197 27.75 16.91 -3.97
CA TYR A 197 26.70 17.01 -2.97
C TYR A 197 27.17 16.44 -1.62
N GLU A 198 27.84 15.29 -1.64
CA GLU A 198 28.45 14.66 -0.46
C GLU A 198 29.51 15.57 0.18
N ASN A 199 30.36 16.22 -0.61
CA ASN A 199 31.37 17.16 -0.13
C ASN A 199 30.72 18.39 0.56
N LYS A 200 29.65 18.94 -0.05
CA LYS A 200 28.87 20.04 0.57
C LYS A 200 28.30 19.64 1.93
N ILE A 201 27.79 18.39 2.08
CA ILE A 201 27.32 17.87 3.36
C ILE A 201 28.48 17.79 4.38
N ALA A 202 29.64 17.33 3.94
CA ALA A 202 30.83 17.25 4.80
C ALA A 202 31.29 18.63 5.26
N ASP A 203 31.28 19.64 4.38
CA ASP A 203 31.61 21.04 4.71
C ASP A 203 30.64 21.66 5.73
N LEU A 204 29.39 21.18 5.79
CA LEU A 204 28.45 21.56 6.82
C LEU A 204 28.75 20.92 8.19
N GLY A 205 29.70 19.98 8.26
CA GLY A 205 30.02 19.18 9.47
C GLY A 205 29.22 17.88 9.56
N GLY A 206 28.52 17.48 8.50
CA GLY A 206 27.64 16.32 8.46
C GLY A 206 26.27 16.57 9.09
N ILE A 207 25.39 15.56 8.97
CA ILE A 207 24.02 15.63 9.50
C ILE A 207 24.07 15.50 11.04
N GLY A 208 23.42 16.42 11.76
CA GLY A 208 23.30 16.39 13.22
C GLY A 208 21.99 15.76 13.69
N PHE A 209 20.92 15.88 12.89
CA PHE A 209 19.62 15.27 13.15
C PHE A 209 19.06 14.66 11.88
N PHE A 210 18.87 13.36 11.89
CA PHE A 210 18.26 12.61 10.81
C PHE A 210 16.95 11.99 11.28
N LEU A 211 15.87 12.25 10.55
CA LEU A 211 14.60 11.58 10.70
C LEU A 211 14.31 10.80 9.45
N GLY A 212 13.98 9.51 9.55
CA GLY A 212 13.68 8.66 8.41
C GLY A 212 12.64 7.58 8.71
N GLY A 213 11.95 7.13 7.66
CA GLY A 213 11.14 5.93 7.71
C GLY A 213 11.98 4.67 7.48
N ILE A 214 11.32 3.51 7.54
CA ILE A 214 11.92 2.22 7.16
C ILE A 214 11.08 1.55 6.08
N GLY A 215 11.73 1.12 5.01
CA GLY A 215 11.08 0.37 3.94
C GLY A 215 10.78 -1.08 4.31
N PRO A 216 9.99 -1.79 3.49
CA PRO A 216 9.63 -3.19 3.74
C PRO A 216 10.83 -4.16 3.76
N ASP A 217 11.89 -3.84 3.05
CA ASP A 217 13.16 -4.59 2.98
C ASP A 217 14.22 -4.11 4.00
N GLY A 218 13.88 -3.12 4.83
CA GLY A 218 14.77 -2.53 5.83
C GLY A 218 15.61 -1.36 5.31
N HIS A 219 15.29 -0.82 4.14
CA HIS A 219 16.00 0.36 3.64
C HIS A 219 15.71 1.60 4.48
N ILE A 220 16.74 2.44 4.60
CA ILE A 220 16.67 3.80 5.15
C ILE A 220 17.11 4.76 4.04
N ALA A 221 16.39 5.87 3.86
CA ALA A 221 16.45 6.61 2.61
C ALA A 221 16.16 5.62 1.47
N PHE A 222 16.88 5.64 0.34
CA PHE A 222 16.78 4.56 -0.65
C PHE A 222 17.99 3.62 -0.63
N ASN A 223 18.64 3.45 0.53
CA ASN A 223 19.66 2.42 0.70
C ASN A 223 19.00 1.05 0.82
N VAL A 224 18.64 0.48 -0.33
CA VAL A 224 17.93 -0.79 -0.47
C VAL A 224 18.80 -1.99 -0.06
N ARG A 225 18.18 -3.17 0.08
CA ARG A 225 18.86 -4.44 0.38
C ARG A 225 20.11 -4.62 -0.48
N GLY A 226 21.23 -4.96 0.13
CA GLY A 226 22.53 -5.10 -0.53
C GLY A 226 23.34 -3.80 -0.59
N SER A 227 22.81 -2.67 -0.14
CA SER A 227 23.57 -1.42 -0.05
C SER A 227 24.73 -1.54 0.95
N ASP A 228 25.92 -1.11 0.51
CA ASP A 228 27.09 -1.03 1.37
C ASP A 228 26.83 -0.05 2.53
N HIS A 229 27.16 -0.45 3.75
CA HIS A 229 27.03 0.37 4.93
C HIS A 229 27.93 1.63 4.92
N ASN A 230 28.99 1.61 4.10
CA ASN A 230 29.88 2.76 3.89
C ASN A 230 29.47 3.59 2.66
N SER A 231 28.33 3.33 2.06
CA SER A 231 27.85 4.07 0.90
C SER A 231 27.66 5.57 1.21
N THR A 232 27.93 6.39 0.21
CA THR A 232 27.73 7.84 0.17
C THR A 232 26.60 8.19 -0.80
N THR A 233 26.39 9.47 -1.04
CA THR A 233 25.38 9.94 -2.01
C THR A 233 25.61 9.36 -3.39
N ARG A 234 24.57 8.80 -4.01
CA ARG A 234 24.67 8.13 -5.33
C ARG A 234 23.31 7.98 -6.01
N ILE A 235 23.36 7.74 -7.32
CA ILE A 235 22.20 7.30 -8.09
C ILE A 235 22.15 5.78 -8.17
N LEU A 236 20.96 5.20 -7.96
CA LEU A 236 20.71 3.76 -8.00
C LEU A 236 19.28 3.42 -8.44
N GLU A 237 19.06 2.15 -8.72
CA GLU A 237 17.72 1.59 -8.96
C GLU A 237 16.93 1.49 -7.65
N THR A 238 15.61 1.68 -7.75
CA THR A 238 14.70 1.42 -6.62
C THR A 238 14.42 -0.07 -6.50
N ASN A 239 14.13 -0.53 -5.28
CA ASN A 239 13.67 -1.89 -5.06
C ASN A 239 12.20 -2.08 -5.49
N PHE A 240 11.79 -3.33 -5.65
CA PHE A 240 10.45 -3.68 -6.12
C PHE A 240 9.33 -3.14 -5.21
N GLU A 241 9.52 -3.16 -3.91
CA GLU A 241 8.53 -2.65 -2.95
C GLU A 241 8.33 -1.15 -3.08
N THR A 242 9.41 -0.41 -3.33
CA THR A 242 9.34 1.04 -3.59
C THR A 242 8.64 1.31 -4.92
N GLN A 243 8.98 0.56 -5.97
CA GLN A 243 8.31 0.69 -7.28
C GLN A 243 6.81 0.50 -7.15
N ALA A 244 6.37 -0.51 -6.37
CA ALA A 244 4.96 -0.78 -6.12
C ALA A 244 4.28 0.35 -5.32
N THR A 245 4.92 0.84 -4.26
CA THR A 245 4.32 1.86 -3.38
C THR A 245 4.29 3.24 -4.00
N SER A 246 5.26 3.61 -4.83
CA SER A 246 5.31 4.90 -5.54
C SER A 246 4.57 4.91 -6.88
N ALA A 247 4.06 3.76 -7.34
CA ALA A 247 3.40 3.66 -8.64
C ALA A 247 2.22 4.63 -8.79
N SER A 248 1.37 4.77 -7.75
CA SER A 248 0.24 5.69 -7.79
C SER A 248 0.66 7.17 -7.89
N ASP A 249 1.77 7.50 -7.23
CA ASP A 249 2.26 8.88 -7.18
C ASP A 249 3.01 9.26 -8.46
N LEU A 250 3.68 8.29 -9.10
CA LEU A 250 4.46 8.49 -10.34
C LEU A 250 3.65 8.26 -11.63
N GLY A 251 2.38 7.85 -11.54
CA GLY A 251 1.50 7.70 -12.70
C GLY A 251 1.41 6.29 -13.28
N GLY A 252 1.86 5.30 -12.55
CA GLY A 252 1.75 3.88 -12.88
C GLY A 252 3.00 3.08 -12.58
N ILE A 253 2.82 1.77 -12.47
CA ILE A 253 3.94 0.86 -12.14
C ILE A 253 5.02 0.82 -13.24
N GLU A 254 4.64 0.91 -14.51
CA GLU A 254 5.57 0.95 -15.64
C GLU A 254 6.51 2.15 -15.58
N ILE A 255 5.97 3.30 -15.11
CA ILE A 255 6.74 4.53 -14.97
C ILE A 255 7.63 4.43 -13.75
N SER A 256 7.09 3.99 -12.63
CA SER A 256 7.83 3.80 -11.38
C SER A 256 9.03 2.87 -11.53
N ARG A 257 8.91 1.81 -12.33
CA ARG A 257 10.01 0.86 -12.62
C ARG A 257 11.18 1.48 -13.37
N ASN A 258 10.94 2.49 -14.17
CA ASN A 258 11.97 3.17 -14.96
C ASN A 258 12.60 4.35 -14.21
N ARG A 259 12.07 4.73 -13.04
CA ARG A 259 12.65 5.81 -12.23
C ARG A 259 13.79 5.29 -11.37
N LEU A 260 14.92 5.92 -11.51
CA LEU A 260 16.03 5.80 -10.57
C LEU A 260 15.82 6.74 -9.39
N VAL A 261 16.72 6.69 -8.42
CA VAL A 261 16.72 7.58 -7.27
C VAL A 261 18.13 8.03 -6.96
N ILE A 262 18.31 9.32 -6.71
CA ILE A 262 19.50 9.86 -6.08
C ILE A 262 19.22 9.89 -4.58
N THR A 263 20.09 9.31 -3.77
CA THR A 263 19.91 9.22 -2.32
C THR A 263 21.23 9.37 -1.57
N ILE A 264 21.17 9.97 -0.39
CA ILE A 264 22.31 9.96 0.54
C ILE A 264 22.58 8.54 1.02
N GLY A 265 23.85 8.25 1.28
CA GLY A 265 24.28 6.92 1.72
C GLY A 265 24.14 6.69 3.24
N LEU A 266 24.31 5.44 3.66
CA LEU A 266 24.28 5.08 5.08
C LEU A 266 25.45 5.72 5.83
N SER A 267 26.63 5.81 5.21
CA SER A 267 27.77 6.51 5.79
C SER A 267 27.53 8.01 5.88
N THR A 268 26.86 8.64 4.92
CA THR A 268 26.48 10.05 4.95
C THR A 268 25.64 10.37 6.18
N ILE A 269 24.66 9.48 6.48
CA ILE A 269 23.77 9.63 7.65
C ILE A 269 24.54 9.50 8.97
N THR A 270 25.53 8.59 9.05
CA THR A 270 26.20 8.22 10.30
C THR A 270 27.60 8.82 10.48
N LYS A 271 28.07 9.62 9.51
CA LYS A 271 29.44 10.20 9.50
C LYS A 271 29.73 11.10 10.70
N ASN A 272 28.78 11.90 11.13
CA ASN A 272 28.87 12.70 12.32
C ASN A 272 28.68 11.81 13.56
N SER A 273 29.69 11.73 14.45
CA SER A 273 29.63 10.88 15.65
C SER A 273 28.50 11.27 16.62
N ASP A 274 28.10 12.54 16.61
CA ASP A 274 27.05 13.08 17.49
C ASP A 274 25.66 13.12 16.85
N VAL A 275 25.52 12.52 15.66
CA VAL A 275 24.25 12.48 14.96
C VAL A 275 23.16 11.79 15.78
N ILE A 276 21.99 12.41 15.83
CA ILE A 276 20.76 11.79 16.31
C ILE A 276 20.03 11.21 15.09
N VAL A 277 19.93 9.88 15.03
CA VAL A 277 19.22 9.17 13.98
C VAL A 277 17.94 8.58 14.55
N ILE A 278 16.80 9.04 14.07
CA ILE A 278 15.48 8.54 14.48
C ILE A 278 14.85 7.86 13.29
N ILE A 279 14.57 6.56 13.43
CA ILE A 279 13.77 5.81 12.48
C ILE A 279 12.40 5.60 13.09
N PHE A 280 11.35 6.07 12.40
CA PHE A 280 9.99 5.89 12.87
C PHE A 280 9.21 4.94 11.95
N ALA A 281 8.42 4.07 12.57
CA ALA A 281 7.64 3.08 11.86
C ALA A 281 6.27 2.90 12.51
N ALA A 282 5.26 2.81 11.65
CA ALA A 282 3.88 2.56 12.04
C ALA A 282 3.33 1.34 11.31
N GLY A 283 2.43 0.63 12.00
CA GLY A 283 1.66 -0.45 11.42
C GLY A 283 2.26 -1.84 11.57
N ARG A 284 1.35 -2.80 11.69
CA ARG A 284 1.70 -4.22 11.89
C ARG A 284 2.48 -4.81 10.71
N SER A 285 2.30 -4.27 9.50
CA SER A 285 3.05 -4.67 8.31
C SER A 285 4.55 -4.48 8.45
N LYS A 286 4.98 -3.50 9.28
CA LYS A 286 6.39 -3.22 9.55
C LYS A 286 7.01 -4.07 10.67
N ALA A 287 6.20 -4.83 11.42
CA ALA A 287 6.65 -5.51 12.63
C ALA A 287 7.82 -6.49 12.39
N LYS A 288 7.81 -7.20 11.26
CA LYS A 288 8.88 -8.15 10.92
C LYS A 288 10.20 -7.42 10.64
N ILE A 289 10.18 -6.42 9.77
CA ILE A 289 11.41 -5.71 9.40
C ILE A 289 11.97 -4.88 10.56
N VAL A 290 11.11 -4.32 11.42
CA VAL A 290 11.50 -3.65 12.65
C VAL A 290 12.22 -4.62 13.58
N LYS A 291 11.68 -5.84 13.79
CA LYS A 291 12.34 -6.86 14.60
C LYS A 291 13.70 -7.24 14.01
N ASP A 292 13.75 -7.53 12.71
CA ASP A 292 14.98 -7.94 12.04
C ASP A 292 16.04 -6.84 12.16
N SER A 293 15.68 -5.58 11.96
CA SER A 293 16.57 -4.42 12.08
C SER A 293 17.12 -4.19 13.50
N LEU A 294 16.33 -4.50 14.54
CA LEU A 294 16.71 -4.26 15.93
C LEU A 294 17.43 -5.44 16.59
N GLU A 295 17.23 -6.67 16.10
CA GLU A 295 17.75 -7.89 16.74
C GLU A 295 18.88 -8.56 15.95
N ILE A 296 18.92 -8.47 14.61
CA ILE A 296 19.94 -9.10 13.75
C ILE A 296 21.28 -8.36 13.90
N LYS A 297 22.38 -9.08 13.69
CA LYS A 297 23.71 -8.47 13.57
C LYS A 297 23.77 -7.63 12.30
N LYS A 298 24.69 -6.67 12.26
CA LYS A 298 24.94 -5.81 11.10
C LYS A 298 25.06 -6.66 9.82
N ASP A 299 24.15 -6.42 8.87
CA ASP A 299 23.99 -7.20 7.64
C ASP A 299 23.48 -6.28 6.52
N ILE A 300 24.13 -6.32 5.35
CA ILE A 300 23.75 -5.54 4.17
C ILE A 300 22.36 -5.92 3.62
N ASN A 301 21.89 -7.14 3.92
CA ASN A 301 20.52 -7.55 3.57
C ASN A 301 19.44 -6.85 4.41
N PHE A 302 19.84 -6.20 5.49
CA PHE A 302 19.01 -5.38 6.37
C PHE A 302 19.68 -4.04 6.61
N PRO A 303 19.61 -3.09 5.67
CA PRO A 303 20.40 -1.84 5.70
C PRO A 303 20.27 -1.05 7.02
N ALA A 304 19.07 -1.05 7.63
CA ALA A 304 18.84 -0.41 8.93
C ALA A 304 19.75 -0.93 10.06
N THR A 305 20.31 -2.13 9.95
CA THR A 305 21.25 -2.70 10.93
C THR A 305 22.56 -1.94 11.00
N ALA A 306 22.92 -1.12 9.99
CA ALA A 306 24.06 -0.22 10.02
C ALA A 306 23.99 0.76 11.20
N LEU A 307 22.78 1.13 11.63
CA LEU A 307 22.56 2.07 12.73
C LEU A 307 22.94 1.52 14.10
N SER A 308 23.20 0.21 14.24
CA SER A 308 23.62 -0.40 15.51
C SER A 308 24.96 0.13 16.02
N ASP A 309 25.80 0.69 15.13
CA ASP A 309 27.10 1.28 15.47
C ASP A 309 26.99 2.75 15.92
N SER A 310 25.85 3.42 15.66
CA SER A 310 25.63 4.81 16.02
C SER A 310 24.94 4.93 17.38
N ILE A 311 25.61 5.56 18.35
CA ILE A 311 25.09 5.75 19.73
C ILE A 311 23.82 6.61 19.72
N GLY A 312 23.71 7.55 18.80
CA GLY A 312 22.55 8.46 18.64
C GLY A 312 21.33 7.83 17.98
N SER A 313 21.42 6.58 17.53
CA SER A 313 20.33 5.92 16.80
C SER A 313 19.25 5.35 17.71
N ARG A 314 17.99 5.49 17.30
CA ARG A 314 16.81 4.97 17.99
C ARG A 314 15.62 4.79 17.07
N PHE A 315 14.68 3.94 17.46
CA PHE A 315 13.45 3.72 16.73
C PHE A 315 12.25 4.26 17.53
N TYR A 316 11.32 4.91 16.84
CA TYR A 316 10.01 5.27 17.37
C TYR A 316 8.95 4.44 16.66
N LEU A 317 8.13 3.72 17.41
CA LEU A 317 7.29 2.65 16.90
C LEU A 317 5.88 2.78 17.43
N THR A 318 4.86 2.52 16.57
CA THR A 318 3.52 2.20 17.09
C THR A 318 3.51 0.80 17.69
N LYS A 319 2.47 0.48 18.48
CA LYS A 319 2.23 -0.88 19.00
C LYS A 319 2.22 -1.93 17.89
N GLY A 320 1.62 -1.59 16.74
CA GLY A 320 1.60 -2.47 15.57
C GLY A 320 3.01 -2.76 15.04
N ALA A 321 3.83 -1.73 14.84
CA ALA A 321 5.21 -1.89 14.38
C ALA A 321 6.10 -2.64 15.38
N ALA A 322 5.85 -2.49 16.68
CA ALA A 322 6.57 -3.19 17.76
C ALA A 322 6.01 -4.59 18.07
N TYR A 323 4.95 -5.02 17.39
CA TYR A 323 4.19 -6.23 17.75
C TYR A 323 5.03 -7.50 17.92
N LEU A 324 6.09 -7.67 17.15
CA LEU A 324 6.98 -8.85 17.26
C LEU A 324 8.12 -8.67 18.27
N LEU A 325 8.38 -7.43 18.76
CA LEU A 325 9.41 -7.14 19.77
C LEU A 325 8.92 -7.43 21.20
N ASN A 326 7.65 -7.25 21.49
CA ASN A 326 7.10 -7.17 22.85
C ASN A 326 6.84 -8.54 23.51
N LYS A 327 7.32 -9.65 22.95
CA LYS A 327 7.04 -10.99 23.46
C LYS A 327 7.93 -11.46 24.61
N ILE A 328 8.62 -10.56 25.32
CA ILE A 328 9.61 -10.93 26.35
C ILE A 328 9.03 -11.09 27.77
N ASN A 329 7.79 -10.66 28.05
CA ASN A 329 7.12 -10.97 29.32
C ASN A 329 6.32 -12.28 29.21
N ILE A 330 7.04 -13.36 29.00
CA ILE A 330 6.49 -14.70 28.74
C ILE A 330 5.78 -15.28 29.98
N ASN A 331 6.17 -14.87 31.18
CA ASN A 331 5.74 -15.50 32.43
C ASN A 331 4.39 -15.04 33.00
N THR A 332 3.75 -14.04 32.41
CA THR A 332 2.46 -13.50 32.90
C THR A 332 1.40 -13.37 31.81
N LYS A 333 1.60 -14.02 30.66
CA LYS A 333 0.74 -13.85 29.48
C LYS A 333 -0.45 -14.80 29.52
N ASP A 334 -1.66 -14.25 29.43
CA ASP A 334 -2.85 -15.01 29.04
C ASP A 334 -2.76 -15.38 27.55
N TRP A 335 -2.59 -16.66 27.27
CA TRP A 335 -2.46 -17.18 25.91
C TRP A 335 -3.85 -17.35 25.28
N SER A 336 -4.14 -16.61 24.22
CA SER A 336 -5.29 -16.91 23.37
C SER A 336 -5.03 -18.13 22.48
N THR A 337 -6.09 -18.83 22.07
CA THR A 337 -5.99 -19.95 21.12
C THR A 337 -5.28 -19.57 19.82
N GLU A 338 -5.54 -18.38 19.30
CA GLU A 338 -4.89 -17.87 18.09
C GLU A 338 -3.38 -17.71 18.27
N GLU A 339 -2.96 -17.19 19.41
CA GLU A 339 -1.52 -17.03 19.70
C GLU A 339 -0.81 -18.36 19.90
N ILE A 340 -1.44 -19.31 20.59
CA ILE A 340 -0.92 -20.69 20.72
C ILE A 340 -0.72 -21.29 19.34
N ASN A 341 -1.73 -21.25 18.50
CA ASN A 341 -1.66 -21.81 17.15
C ASN A 341 -0.57 -21.13 16.32
N ARG A 342 -0.45 -19.80 16.41
CA ARG A 342 0.58 -19.01 15.69
C ARG A 342 1.98 -19.47 16.09
N GLU A 343 2.25 -19.63 17.37
CA GLU A 343 3.58 -20.03 17.81
C GLU A 343 3.87 -21.51 17.52
N LEU A 344 2.87 -22.39 17.56
CA LEU A 344 3.03 -23.79 17.13
C LEU A 344 3.28 -23.91 15.61
N ILE A 345 2.60 -23.11 14.79
CA ILE A 345 2.88 -23.01 13.34
C ILE A 345 4.33 -22.57 13.09
N LYS A 346 4.79 -21.54 13.81
CA LYS A 346 6.19 -21.09 13.70
C LYS A 346 7.17 -22.17 14.15
N LEU A 347 6.86 -22.87 15.22
CA LEU A 347 7.68 -23.97 15.71
C LEU A 347 7.80 -25.08 14.66
N CYS A 348 6.70 -25.51 14.04
CA CYS A 348 6.71 -26.47 12.95
C CYS A 348 7.60 -26.01 11.77
N LYS A 349 7.49 -24.74 11.38
CA LYS A 349 8.32 -24.15 10.31
C LYS A 349 9.81 -24.15 10.68
N ASN A 350 10.15 -23.72 11.89
CA ASN A 350 11.53 -23.61 12.36
C ASN A 350 12.21 -24.98 12.48
N LEU A 351 11.46 -26.00 12.93
CA LEU A 351 11.95 -27.36 13.04
C LEU A 351 11.84 -28.15 11.73
N ASN A 352 11.19 -27.60 10.71
CA ASN A 352 10.79 -28.29 9.49
C ASN A 352 10.13 -29.66 9.79
N LYS A 353 9.15 -29.63 10.72
CA LYS A 353 8.54 -30.83 11.30
C LYS A 353 7.03 -30.79 11.12
N PHE A 354 6.45 -31.90 10.69
CA PHE A 354 5.00 -32.03 10.59
C PHE A 354 4.34 -31.81 11.96
N GLY A 355 3.20 -31.14 11.98
CA GLY A 355 2.46 -30.87 13.21
C GLY A 355 2.06 -32.17 13.95
N SER A 356 1.77 -33.27 13.22
CA SER A 356 1.50 -34.59 13.77
C SER A 356 2.69 -35.25 14.47
N ARG A 357 3.90 -34.78 14.21
CA ARG A 357 5.15 -35.24 14.80
C ARG A 357 5.69 -34.32 15.89
N LEU A 358 4.97 -33.22 16.17
CA LEU A 358 5.37 -32.28 17.21
C LEU A 358 5.14 -32.89 18.58
N THR A 359 6.19 -32.99 19.38
CA THR A 359 6.16 -33.60 20.72
C THR A 359 6.07 -32.52 21.81
N PRO A 360 5.58 -32.84 23.03
CA PRO A 360 5.65 -31.92 24.16
C PRO A 360 7.07 -31.42 24.45
N LYS A 361 8.10 -32.27 24.20
CA LYS A 361 9.49 -31.86 24.36
C LYS A 361 9.88 -30.77 23.37
N ASP A 362 9.53 -30.90 22.08
CA ASP A 362 9.78 -29.86 21.08
C ASP A 362 9.18 -28.51 21.51
N ILE A 363 7.97 -28.54 22.11
CA ILE A 363 7.26 -27.35 22.58
C ILE A 363 7.95 -26.74 23.82
N MET A 364 8.39 -27.58 24.75
CA MET A 364 9.06 -27.16 25.98
C MET A 364 10.51 -26.69 25.77
N ASP A 365 11.20 -27.24 24.79
CA ASP A 365 12.60 -26.86 24.48
C ASP A 365 12.69 -25.51 23.76
N ASN A 366 11.60 -24.98 23.24
CA ASN A 366 11.58 -23.67 22.59
C ASN A 366 11.24 -22.56 23.61
N GLN A 367 12.04 -21.51 23.63
CA GLN A 367 11.96 -20.40 24.58
C GLN A 367 10.57 -19.72 24.68
N ILE A 368 9.83 -19.64 23.55
CA ILE A 368 8.53 -18.99 23.49
C ILE A 368 7.42 -19.99 23.85
N THR A 369 7.42 -21.13 23.18
CA THR A 369 6.34 -22.12 23.33
C THR A 369 6.38 -22.86 24.67
N SER A 370 7.52 -22.88 25.36
CA SER A 370 7.62 -23.42 26.72
C SER A 370 6.71 -22.74 27.74
N SER A 371 6.26 -21.51 27.47
CA SER A 371 5.36 -20.76 28.35
C SER A 371 3.85 -20.97 28.00
N ILE A 372 3.53 -21.79 27.01
CA ILE A 372 2.15 -22.18 26.72
C ILE A 372 1.61 -22.98 27.91
N PRO A 373 0.41 -22.64 28.44
CA PRO A 373 -0.14 -23.36 29.58
C PRO A 373 -0.58 -24.80 29.21
N ASN A 374 -0.44 -25.71 30.18
CA ASN A 374 -0.95 -27.09 30.08
C ASN A 374 -0.43 -27.89 28.87
N ILE A 375 0.86 -27.78 28.56
CA ILE A 375 1.50 -28.60 27.53
C ILE A 375 1.44 -30.07 27.91
N ASN A 376 0.86 -30.92 27.06
CA ASN A 376 0.74 -32.35 27.25
C ASN A 376 0.69 -33.07 25.87
N ASN A 377 0.57 -34.40 25.89
CA ASN A 377 0.50 -35.22 24.68
C ASN A 377 -0.65 -34.85 23.72
N ASN A 378 -1.71 -34.24 24.23
CA ASN A 378 -2.87 -33.82 23.42
C ASN A 378 -2.73 -32.41 22.83
N THR A 379 -1.67 -31.67 23.16
CA THR A 379 -1.49 -30.29 22.66
C THR A 379 -1.39 -30.25 21.13
N SER A 380 -0.57 -31.14 20.54
CA SER A 380 -0.47 -31.26 19.09
C SER A 380 -1.79 -31.71 18.44
N THR A 381 -2.48 -32.66 19.03
CA THR A 381 -3.77 -33.15 18.49
C THR A 381 -4.81 -32.02 18.47
N ARG A 382 -4.97 -31.29 19.58
CA ARG A 382 -5.88 -30.13 19.64
C ARG A 382 -5.53 -29.06 18.59
N PHE A 383 -4.26 -28.77 18.44
CA PHE A 383 -3.78 -27.85 17.42
C PHE A 383 -4.16 -28.29 16.00
N LEU A 384 -3.90 -29.57 15.67
CA LEU A 384 -4.24 -30.13 14.36
C LEU A 384 -5.75 -30.13 14.09
N ASP A 385 -6.55 -30.50 15.10
CA ASP A 385 -8.01 -30.53 14.97
C ASP A 385 -8.58 -29.12 14.73
N GLN A 386 -8.04 -28.10 15.39
CA GLN A 386 -8.41 -26.71 15.12
C GLN A 386 -8.07 -26.30 13.68
N MET A 387 -6.90 -26.67 13.15
CA MET A 387 -6.55 -26.37 11.78
C MET A 387 -7.44 -27.11 10.77
N LYS A 388 -7.77 -28.39 11.03
CA LYS A 388 -8.73 -29.15 10.22
C LYS A 388 -10.13 -28.52 10.21
N GLN A 389 -10.62 -28.09 11.38
CA GLN A 389 -11.93 -27.44 11.48
C GLN A 389 -12.04 -26.18 10.62
N LYS A 390 -10.98 -25.37 10.55
CA LYS A 390 -10.95 -24.17 9.68
C LYS A 390 -11.08 -24.52 8.18
N ILE A 391 -10.50 -25.65 7.77
CA ILE A 391 -10.61 -26.17 6.40
C ILE A 391 -12.00 -26.79 6.19
N GLN A 392 -12.51 -27.60 7.12
CA GLN A 392 -13.81 -28.22 7.02
C GLN A 392 -14.95 -27.20 6.94
N LYS A 393 -14.83 -26.05 7.63
CA LYS A 393 -15.78 -24.93 7.52
C LYS A 393 -16.01 -24.47 6.09
N SER A 394 -15.04 -24.66 5.19
CA SER A 394 -15.18 -24.30 3.77
C SER A 394 -16.11 -25.23 2.99
N SER A 395 -16.43 -26.42 3.51
CA SER A 395 -17.40 -27.33 2.91
C SER A 395 -18.85 -26.87 3.11
N ASP A 396 -19.11 -26.03 4.13
CA ASP A 396 -20.43 -25.52 4.49
C ASP A 396 -20.61 -24.11 3.90
N LEU A 397 -20.57 -24.00 2.55
CA LEU A 397 -20.80 -22.74 1.87
C LEU A 397 -22.25 -22.25 2.11
N PRO A 398 -22.45 -20.92 2.20
CA PRO A 398 -23.77 -20.34 2.33
C PRO A 398 -24.69 -20.72 1.18
N MET A 399 -25.92 -21.13 1.51
CA MET A 399 -27.02 -21.39 0.58
C MET A 399 -28.24 -20.59 1.01
N ASN A 400 -29.06 -20.15 0.05
CA ASN A 400 -30.23 -19.29 0.28
C ASN A 400 -29.85 -17.96 0.98
N ASN A 401 -28.68 -17.40 0.64
CA ASN A 401 -28.20 -16.16 1.24
C ASN A 401 -28.10 -15.03 0.21
N THR A 402 -28.33 -13.82 0.70
CA THR A 402 -28.00 -12.59 -0.03
C THR A 402 -26.63 -12.12 0.43
N ILE A 403 -25.70 -11.99 -0.51
CA ILE A 403 -24.30 -11.65 -0.23
C ILE A 403 -23.96 -10.33 -0.92
N LEU A 404 -23.47 -9.38 -0.15
CA LEU A 404 -22.93 -8.12 -0.65
C LEU A 404 -21.41 -8.17 -0.62
N HIS A 405 -20.81 -8.37 -1.77
CA HIS A 405 -19.36 -8.33 -1.95
C HIS A 405 -18.91 -6.88 -2.08
N THR A 406 -18.01 -6.40 -1.19
CA THR A 406 -17.52 -5.02 -1.25
C THR A 406 -16.01 -4.97 -1.47
N GLY A 407 -15.57 -4.09 -2.38
CA GLY A 407 -14.17 -3.82 -2.68
C GLY A 407 -13.83 -2.34 -2.55
N PRO A 408 -12.70 -1.97 -1.90
CA PRO A 408 -12.20 -0.61 -1.92
C PRO A 408 -11.94 -0.11 -3.35
N HIS A 409 -11.25 -0.89 -4.16
CA HIS A 409 -11.01 -0.66 -5.58
C HIS A 409 -11.56 -1.80 -6.43
N HIS A 410 -11.59 -1.60 -7.74
CA HIS A 410 -11.82 -2.64 -8.73
C HIS A 410 -10.66 -3.64 -8.65
N ASP A 411 -10.87 -4.90 -8.77
CA ASP A 411 -9.91 -6.00 -8.61
C ASP A 411 -9.71 -6.55 -7.17
N ASP A 412 -9.91 -5.77 -6.11
CA ASP A 412 -9.71 -6.22 -4.73
C ASP A 412 -10.50 -7.48 -4.38
N ILE A 413 -11.77 -7.52 -4.80
CA ILE A 413 -12.65 -8.68 -4.57
C ILE A 413 -12.13 -9.92 -5.32
N LEU A 414 -11.76 -9.74 -6.59
CA LEU A 414 -11.26 -10.82 -7.44
C LEU A 414 -9.96 -11.41 -6.88
N LEU A 415 -8.99 -10.54 -6.58
CA LEU A 415 -7.69 -10.91 -6.05
C LEU A 415 -7.77 -11.44 -4.61
N GLY A 416 -8.76 -11.02 -3.84
CA GLY A 416 -8.93 -11.45 -2.46
C GLY A 416 -9.40 -12.89 -2.31
N TYR A 417 -10.46 -13.26 -3.02
CA TYR A 417 -11.13 -14.56 -2.76
C TYR A 417 -12.01 -15.07 -3.90
N SER A 418 -11.70 -14.79 -5.16
CA SER A 418 -12.47 -15.26 -6.32
C SER A 418 -12.79 -16.76 -6.34
N PRO A 419 -11.96 -17.70 -5.83
CA PRO A 419 -12.32 -19.11 -5.77
C PRO A 419 -13.58 -19.38 -4.97
N VAL A 420 -13.80 -18.67 -3.86
CA VAL A 420 -15.02 -18.77 -3.05
C VAL A 420 -16.21 -18.22 -3.83
N ILE A 421 -16.05 -17.04 -4.46
CA ILE A 421 -17.11 -16.40 -5.27
C ILE A 421 -17.58 -17.31 -6.37
N ASN A 422 -16.67 -18.01 -7.06
CA ASN A 422 -17.00 -18.94 -8.12
C ASN A 422 -18.02 -20.01 -7.68
N HIS A 423 -17.93 -20.48 -6.44
CA HIS A 423 -18.91 -21.41 -5.88
C HIS A 423 -20.21 -20.70 -5.48
N LEU A 424 -20.14 -19.51 -4.89
CA LEU A 424 -21.32 -18.77 -4.42
C LEU A 424 -22.22 -18.32 -5.58
N VAL A 425 -21.65 -17.84 -6.68
CA VAL A 425 -22.42 -17.34 -7.85
C VAL A 425 -23.01 -18.47 -8.70
N ARG A 426 -22.48 -19.69 -8.59
CA ARG A 426 -23.02 -20.86 -9.30
C ARG A 426 -24.20 -21.51 -8.58
N SER A 427 -24.44 -21.19 -7.33
CA SER A 427 -25.64 -21.58 -6.63
C SER A 427 -26.78 -20.64 -7.03
N ALA A 428 -27.82 -21.18 -7.69
CA ALA A 428 -28.99 -20.41 -8.07
C ALA A 428 -29.83 -19.91 -6.87
N GLU A 429 -29.57 -20.46 -5.67
CA GLU A 429 -30.27 -20.10 -4.44
C GLU A 429 -29.66 -18.86 -3.77
N ASN A 430 -28.44 -18.50 -4.13
CA ASN A 430 -27.79 -17.31 -3.59
C ASN A 430 -28.04 -16.09 -4.49
N THR A 431 -28.22 -14.94 -3.85
CA THR A 431 -28.23 -13.64 -4.54
C THR A 431 -26.93 -12.91 -4.25
N ASN A 432 -26.14 -12.65 -5.29
CA ASN A 432 -24.83 -12.00 -5.16
C ASN A 432 -24.90 -10.57 -5.72
N TYR A 433 -24.50 -9.60 -4.90
CA TYR A 433 -24.32 -8.20 -5.26
C TYR A 433 -22.86 -7.81 -5.10
N PHE A 434 -22.35 -7.00 -6.03
CA PHE A 434 -20.98 -6.52 -6.02
C PHE A 434 -20.97 -5.00 -5.94
N ALA A 435 -20.13 -4.45 -5.08
CA ALA A 435 -20.05 -3.02 -4.86
C ALA A 435 -18.60 -2.55 -4.75
N VAL A 436 -18.17 -1.73 -5.71
CA VAL A 436 -16.89 -1.04 -5.64
C VAL A 436 -17.08 0.33 -5.01
N MET A 437 -16.31 0.62 -3.97
CA MET A 437 -16.50 1.81 -3.15
C MET A 437 -15.91 3.07 -3.78
N THR A 438 -14.75 2.98 -4.43
CA THR A 438 -14.09 4.14 -5.07
C THR A 438 -14.00 3.99 -6.58
N SER A 439 -13.68 5.07 -7.27
CA SER A 439 -13.58 5.06 -8.74
C SER A 439 -12.31 4.43 -9.29
N GLY A 440 -11.25 4.26 -8.47
CA GLY A 440 -9.98 3.65 -8.88
C GLY A 440 -9.25 4.37 -10.03
N PHE A 441 -9.57 5.62 -10.33
CA PHE A 441 -9.05 6.33 -11.50
C PHE A 441 -7.53 6.53 -11.51
N THR A 442 -6.90 6.56 -10.33
CA THR A 442 -5.45 6.78 -10.21
C THR A 442 -4.62 5.61 -10.77
N SER A 443 -5.21 4.41 -10.85
CA SER A 443 -4.53 3.24 -11.40
C SER A 443 -4.54 3.18 -12.94
N VAL A 444 -5.26 4.09 -13.61
CA VAL A 444 -5.31 4.17 -15.07
C VAL A 444 -4.33 5.22 -15.57
N THR A 445 -3.32 4.81 -16.33
CA THR A 445 -2.29 5.72 -16.86
C THR A 445 -2.84 6.66 -17.94
N ASN A 446 -2.26 7.86 -18.03
CA ASN A 446 -2.60 8.81 -19.11
C ASN A 446 -2.33 8.20 -20.49
N LYS A 447 -1.20 7.46 -20.62
CA LYS A 447 -0.80 6.77 -21.86
C LYS A 447 -1.85 5.74 -22.30
N TYR A 448 -2.40 4.95 -21.36
CA TYR A 448 -3.43 3.96 -21.69
C TYR A 448 -4.69 4.62 -22.27
N ILE A 449 -5.20 5.67 -21.62
CA ILE A 449 -6.37 6.40 -22.09
C ILE A 449 -6.11 7.08 -23.44
N SER A 450 -4.95 7.74 -23.60
CA SER A 450 -4.58 8.41 -24.86
C SER A 450 -4.52 7.42 -26.03
N ASN A 451 -3.95 6.24 -25.83
CA ASN A 451 -3.92 5.18 -26.83
C ASN A 451 -5.33 4.67 -27.17
N LEU A 452 -6.19 4.49 -26.18
CA LEU A 452 -7.57 4.05 -26.39
C LEU A 452 -8.40 5.13 -27.12
N LEU A 453 -8.21 6.41 -26.81
CA LEU A 453 -8.85 7.51 -27.51
C LEU A 453 -8.38 7.61 -28.97
N SER A 454 -7.09 7.46 -29.21
CA SER A 454 -6.52 7.45 -30.57
C SER A 454 -7.12 6.30 -31.40
N LYS A 455 -7.25 5.12 -30.79
CA LYS A 455 -7.89 3.96 -31.45
C LYS A 455 -9.38 4.19 -31.68
N THR A 456 -10.07 4.83 -30.73
CA THR A 456 -11.49 5.19 -30.87
C THR A 456 -11.68 6.15 -32.04
N LEU A 457 -10.82 7.17 -32.17
CA LEU A 457 -10.85 8.12 -33.28
C LEU A 457 -10.62 7.44 -34.63
N GLU A 458 -9.66 6.51 -34.72
CA GLU A 458 -9.41 5.70 -35.91
C GLU A 458 -10.67 4.91 -36.33
N LEU A 459 -11.33 4.25 -35.36
CA LEU A 459 -12.54 3.45 -35.64
C LEU A 459 -13.76 4.34 -35.99
N ILE A 460 -13.87 5.55 -35.47
CA ILE A 460 -14.89 6.53 -35.89
C ILE A 460 -14.65 6.94 -37.34
N LYS A 461 -13.40 7.37 -37.67
CA LYS A 461 -13.05 7.81 -39.04
C LYS A 461 -13.20 6.70 -40.08
N SER A 462 -12.93 5.44 -39.72
CA SER A 462 -13.10 4.27 -40.58
C SER A 462 -14.51 3.69 -40.56
N GLU A 463 -15.46 4.41 -39.94
CA GLU A 463 -16.89 4.02 -39.87
C GLU A 463 -17.14 2.65 -39.19
N LYS A 464 -16.25 2.18 -38.32
CA LYS A 464 -16.39 0.90 -37.61
C LYS A 464 -17.28 0.98 -36.38
N ILE A 465 -17.62 2.18 -35.90
CA ILE A 465 -18.53 2.42 -34.77
C ILE A 465 -19.87 2.88 -35.32
N GLN A 466 -20.73 1.93 -35.66
CA GLN A 466 -22.01 2.21 -36.33
C GLN A 466 -23.06 2.86 -35.42
N MET A 467 -23.02 2.61 -34.11
CA MET A 467 -24.06 3.10 -33.17
C MET A 467 -24.20 4.61 -33.15
N ILE A 468 -23.12 5.38 -33.42
CA ILE A 468 -23.14 6.85 -33.44
C ILE A 468 -23.93 7.43 -34.63
N LYS A 469 -24.27 6.61 -35.64
CA LYS A 469 -25.08 7.00 -36.82
C LYS A 469 -26.59 6.97 -36.56
N TYR A 470 -27.03 6.39 -35.43
CA TYR A 470 -28.44 6.38 -35.08
C TYR A 470 -28.88 7.76 -34.60
N PRO A 471 -30.04 8.27 -35.08
CA PRO A 471 -30.47 9.65 -34.85
C PRO A 471 -30.58 10.05 -33.37
N ASP A 472 -31.00 9.11 -32.53
CA ASP A 472 -31.20 9.30 -31.07
C ASP A 472 -30.00 8.94 -30.20
N PHE A 473 -28.87 8.56 -30.82
CA PHE A 473 -27.70 8.08 -30.06
C PHE A 473 -27.18 9.13 -29.06
N PHE A 474 -27.04 10.37 -29.47
CA PHE A 474 -26.53 11.46 -28.65
C PHE A 474 -27.53 12.02 -27.62
N ASP A 475 -28.82 11.71 -27.78
CA ASP A 475 -29.83 12.13 -26.80
C ASP A 475 -29.98 11.09 -25.67
N ASN A 476 -30.39 9.87 -26.03
CA ASN A 476 -30.63 8.80 -25.06
C ASN A 476 -29.97 7.46 -25.46
N GLY A 477 -29.64 7.30 -26.74
CA GLY A 477 -29.16 6.05 -27.31
C GLY A 477 -27.82 5.58 -26.73
N PHE A 478 -26.98 6.52 -26.24
CA PHE A 478 -25.71 6.18 -25.59
C PHE A 478 -25.92 5.35 -24.31
N ASN A 479 -27.03 5.46 -23.61
CA ASN A 479 -27.37 4.64 -22.45
C ASN A 479 -28.12 3.36 -22.82
N LEU A 480 -28.84 3.38 -23.95
CA LEU A 480 -29.54 2.18 -24.41
C LEU A 480 -28.53 1.10 -24.78
N LYS A 481 -28.77 -0.12 -24.33
CA LYS A 481 -27.89 -1.28 -24.59
C LYS A 481 -26.49 -1.19 -24.03
N LYS A 482 -26.18 -0.21 -23.10
CA LYS A 482 -24.88 -0.08 -22.44
C LYS A 482 -24.46 -1.42 -21.80
N ALA A 483 -25.38 -2.09 -21.12
CA ALA A 483 -25.13 -3.40 -20.52
C ALA A 483 -24.78 -4.49 -21.56
N LYS A 484 -25.30 -4.39 -22.80
CA LYS A 484 -24.98 -5.36 -23.84
C LYS A 484 -23.56 -5.27 -24.36
N ASP A 485 -22.89 -4.13 -24.22
CA ASP A 485 -21.48 -3.97 -24.58
C ASP A 485 -20.60 -4.97 -23.84
N VAL A 486 -20.95 -5.28 -22.59
CA VAL A 486 -20.23 -6.26 -21.74
C VAL A 486 -20.30 -7.65 -22.38
N TYR A 487 -21.49 -8.12 -22.69
CA TYR A 487 -21.67 -9.46 -23.30
C TYR A 487 -21.07 -9.55 -24.69
N HIS A 488 -21.18 -8.49 -25.50
CA HIS A 488 -20.53 -8.42 -26.82
C HIS A 488 -19.02 -8.47 -26.74
N TYR A 489 -18.44 -7.81 -25.70
CA TYR A 489 -17.00 -7.88 -25.46
C TYR A 489 -16.58 -9.31 -25.08
N LEU A 490 -17.28 -9.94 -24.13
CA LEU A 490 -16.99 -11.31 -23.68
C LEU A 490 -17.15 -12.35 -24.81
N ASP A 491 -18.12 -12.19 -25.73
CA ASP A 491 -18.22 -13.01 -26.94
C ASP A 491 -16.96 -12.92 -27.81
N LYS A 492 -16.29 -11.73 -27.82
CA LYS A 492 -15.05 -11.54 -28.58
C LYS A 492 -13.84 -12.10 -27.82
N VAL A 493 -13.87 -12.13 -26.50
CA VAL A 493 -12.91 -12.86 -25.68
C VAL A 493 -13.02 -14.36 -25.97
N ALA A 494 -14.22 -14.93 -25.90
CA ALA A 494 -14.49 -16.36 -26.15
C ALA A 494 -14.07 -16.80 -27.56
N SER A 495 -14.25 -15.94 -28.55
CA SER A 495 -13.87 -16.20 -29.95
C SER A 495 -12.43 -15.76 -30.29
N GLN A 496 -11.65 -15.32 -29.34
CA GLN A 496 -10.26 -14.82 -29.52
C GLN A 496 -10.14 -13.71 -30.57
N ASN A 497 -11.19 -12.91 -30.74
CA ASN A 497 -11.25 -11.83 -31.72
C ASN A 497 -10.74 -10.51 -31.12
N THR A 498 -9.45 -10.27 -31.20
CA THR A 498 -8.77 -9.08 -30.63
C THR A 498 -9.29 -7.75 -31.22
N PHE A 499 -9.60 -7.71 -32.53
CA PHE A 499 -10.21 -6.54 -33.15
C PHE A 499 -11.60 -6.26 -32.57
N GLY A 500 -12.43 -7.30 -32.40
CA GLY A 500 -13.73 -7.18 -31.77
C GLY A 500 -13.69 -6.72 -30.32
N GLN A 501 -12.70 -7.18 -29.55
CA GLN A 501 -12.44 -6.71 -28.18
C GLN A 501 -12.10 -5.23 -28.17
N THR A 502 -11.13 -4.79 -29.00
CA THR A 502 -10.74 -3.37 -29.13
C THR A 502 -11.95 -2.50 -29.51
N ARG A 503 -12.76 -2.95 -30.49
CA ARG A 503 -13.98 -2.24 -30.87
C ARG A 503 -14.98 -2.13 -29.71
N GLY A 504 -15.14 -3.17 -28.90
CA GLY A 504 -16.00 -3.16 -27.72
C GLY A 504 -15.58 -2.11 -26.70
N LEU A 505 -14.26 -1.99 -26.42
CA LEU A 505 -13.71 -0.93 -25.58
C LEU A 505 -13.99 0.47 -26.16
N CYS A 506 -13.79 0.64 -27.47
CA CYS A 506 -14.06 1.92 -28.13
C CYS A 506 -15.56 2.28 -28.10
N HIS A 507 -16.47 1.30 -28.20
CA HIS A 507 -17.91 1.53 -27.98
C HIS A 507 -18.18 2.10 -26.58
N ARG A 508 -17.63 1.46 -25.52
CA ARG A 508 -17.81 1.94 -24.16
C ARG A 508 -17.16 3.34 -23.96
N MET A 509 -15.99 3.57 -24.56
CA MET A 509 -15.33 4.87 -24.53
C MET A 509 -16.21 5.98 -25.13
N VAL A 510 -16.80 5.75 -26.31
CA VAL A 510 -17.73 6.70 -26.94
C VAL A 510 -18.94 7.00 -26.06
N ARG A 511 -19.57 5.97 -25.47
CA ARG A 511 -20.69 6.19 -24.52
C ARG A 511 -20.29 7.02 -23.31
N SER A 512 -19.11 6.73 -22.76
CA SER A 512 -18.58 7.47 -21.61
C SER A 512 -18.31 8.94 -21.93
N LEU A 513 -17.75 9.24 -23.10
CA LEU A 513 -17.53 10.62 -23.55
C LEU A 513 -18.84 11.38 -23.73
N VAL A 514 -19.85 10.74 -24.39
CA VAL A 514 -21.17 11.38 -24.55
C VAL A 514 -21.84 11.66 -23.20
N ASP A 515 -21.76 10.71 -22.27
CA ASP A 515 -22.32 10.85 -20.91
C ASP A 515 -21.62 11.96 -20.09
N ILE A 516 -20.29 12.04 -20.16
CA ILE A 516 -19.52 13.02 -19.36
C ILE A 516 -19.72 14.45 -19.90
N TYR A 517 -19.62 14.61 -21.21
CA TYR A 517 -19.56 15.93 -21.86
C TYR A 517 -20.89 16.36 -22.51
N SER A 518 -21.93 15.51 -22.42
CA SER A 518 -23.26 15.76 -23.02
C SER A 518 -23.19 16.14 -24.51
N LEU A 519 -22.32 15.42 -25.25
CA LEU A 519 -22.07 15.68 -26.68
C LEU A 519 -23.34 15.44 -27.50
N LYS A 520 -23.51 16.20 -28.59
CA LYS A 520 -24.73 16.20 -29.43
C LYS A 520 -24.49 15.73 -30.85
N SER A 521 -23.25 15.59 -31.29
CA SER A 521 -22.90 15.18 -32.65
C SER A 521 -21.61 14.40 -32.74
N ILE A 522 -21.39 13.77 -33.89
CA ILE A 522 -20.13 13.09 -34.22
C ILE A 522 -18.97 14.10 -34.25
N ASP A 523 -19.22 15.29 -34.80
CA ASP A 523 -18.19 16.34 -34.90
C ASP A 523 -17.73 16.80 -33.51
N GLU A 524 -18.67 17.05 -32.59
CA GLU A 524 -18.33 17.38 -31.20
C GLU A 524 -17.55 16.24 -30.52
N LEU A 525 -17.92 14.99 -30.78
CA LEU A 525 -17.20 13.82 -30.24
C LEU A 525 -15.75 13.77 -30.76
N VAL A 526 -15.55 13.99 -32.06
CA VAL A 526 -14.21 13.99 -32.66
C VAL A 526 -13.36 15.13 -32.13
N VAL A 527 -13.92 16.33 -32.02
CA VAL A 527 -13.22 17.51 -31.42
C VAL A 527 -12.83 17.19 -30.00
N LYS A 528 -13.76 16.71 -29.16
CA LYS A 528 -13.49 16.38 -27.75
C LYS A 528 -12.41 15.33 -27.58
N ILE A 529 -12.40 14.29 -28.40
CA ILE A 529 -11.34 13.25 -28.37
C ILE A 529 -9.96 13.88 -28.64
N ASN A 530 -9.87 14.74 -29.68
CA ASN A 530 -8.60 15.42 -30.00
C ASN A 530 -8.15 16.36 -28.86
N ASP A 531 -9.06 17.12 -28.26
CA ASP A 531 -8.76 17.99 -27.12
C ASP A 531 -8.17 17.21 -25.94
N ILE A 532 -8.75 16.06 -25.62
CA ILE A 532 -8.27 15.21 -24.52
C ILE A 532 -6.91 14.59 -24.87
N ILE A 533 -6.68 14.14 -26.10
CA ILE A 533 -5.39 13.62 -26.54
C ILE A 533 -4.32 14.74 -26.44
N GLN A 534 -4.65 15.96 -26.88
CA GLN A 534 -3.76 17.11 -26.77
C GLN A 534 -3.47 17.46 -25.30
N TYR A 535 -4.49 17.43 -24.44
CA TYR A 535 -4.31 17.63 -23.00
C TYR A 535 -3.31 16.62 -22.44
N PHE A 536 -3.45 15.32 -22.74
CA PHE A 536 -2.52 14.31 -22.23
C PHE A 536 -1.10 14.46 -22.77
N SER A 537 -0.91 15.04 -23.95
CA SER A 537 0.44 15.30 -24.48
C SER A 537 1.21 16.39 -23.71
N SER A 538 0.50 17.22 -22.94
CA SER A 538 1.08 18.26 -22.09
C SER A 538 1.23 17.85 -20.62
N CYS A 539 0.64 16.70 -20.21
CA CYS A 539 0.67 16.23 -18.84
C CYS A 539 1.98 15.49 -18.54
N TYR A 540 2.48 15.67 -17.32
CA TYR A 540 3.51 14.79 -16.79
C TYR A 540 2.91 13.52 -16.14
N ASP A 541 3.72 12.49 -16.01
CA ASP A 541 3.31 11.24 -15.38
C ASP A 541 2.93 11.46 -13.91
N GLY A 542 1.77 10.95 -13.50
CA GLY A 542 1.22 11.13 -12.15
C GLY A 542 0.54 12.48 -11.90
N GLU A 543 0.41 13.35 -12.91
CA GLU A 543 -0.31 14.60 -12.78
C GLU A 543 -1.77 14.37 -12.37
N LYS A 544 -2.24 15.15 -11.40
CA LYS A 544 -3.64 15.12 -10.97
C LYS A 544 -4.54 15.64 -12.09
N ASN A 545 -5.21 14.73 -12.76
CA ASN A 545 -6.12 15.09 -13.84
C ASN A 545 -7.35 15.86 -13.33
N PRO A 546 -8.00 16.69 -14.16
CA PRO A 546 -9.26 17.37 -13.83
C PRO A 546 -10.41 16.38 -13.61
N PRO A 547 -11.49 16.78 -12.92
CA PRO A 547 -12.57 15.88 -12.49
C PRO A 547 -13.26 15.10 -13.61
N ASP A 548 -13.41 15.69 -14.78
CA ASP A 548 -13.99 15.04 -15.97
C ASP A 548 -13.10 13.91 -16.51
N ILE A 549 -11.79 14.10 -16.54
CA ILE A 549 -10.82 13.08 -16.90
C ILE A 549 -10.75 11.98 -15.83
N GLN A 550 -10.79 12.35 -14.53
CA GLN A 550 -10.89 11.37 -13.43
C GLN A 550 -12.16 10.52 -13.60
N LYS A 551 -13.31 11.15 -13.94
CA LYS A 551 -14.56 10.43 -14.22
C LYS A 551 -14.41 9.49 -15.41
N LEU A 552 -13.75 9.91 -16.50
CA LEU A 552 -13.52 9.06 -17.68
C LEU A 552 -12.70 7.82 -17.33
N LYS A 553 -11.60 7.99 -16.60
CA LYS A 553 -10.76 6.89 -16.11
C LYS A 553 -11.54 5.94 -15.19
N GLY A 554 -12.33 6.52 -14.26
CA GLY A 554 -13.19 5.74 -13.37
C GLY A 554 -14.24 4.91 -14.11
N MET A 555 -14.90 5.50 -15.11
CA MET A 555 -15.90 4.77 -15.93
C MET A 555 -15.29 3.63 -16.75
N LEU A 556 -14.00 3.71 -17.08
CA LEU A 556 -13.29 2.59 -17.69
C LEU A 556 -13.09 1.46 -16.68
N ARG A 557 -12.67 1.76 -15.46
CA ARG A 557 -12.55 0.77 -14.37
C ARG A 557 -13.89 0.11 -14.05
N GLU A 558 -14.97 0.88 -14.07
CA GLU A 558 -16.32 0.33 -13.91
C GLU A 558 -16.67 -0.68 -14.99
N PHE A 559 -16.29 -0.40 -16.24
CA PHE A 559 -16.51 -1.35 -17.34
C PHE A 559 -15.71 -2.64 -17.15
N GLU A 560 -14.47 -2.54 -16.70
CA GLU A 560 -13.62 -3.69 -16.36
C GLU A 560 -14.23 -4.56 -15.26
N GLU A 561 -14.82 -3.94 -14.25
CA GLU A 561 -15.55 -4.64 -13.17
C GLU A 561 -16.82 -5.33 -13.68
N GLU A 562 -17.61 -4.64 -14.52
CA GLU A 562 -18.78 -5.22 -15.18
C GLU A 562 -18.39 -6.44 -16.04
N LEU A 563 -17.27 -6.35 -16.79
CA LEU A 563 -16.74 -7.47 -17.57
C LEU A 563 -16.37 -8.65 -16.68
N THR A 564 -15.68 -8.38 -15.58
CA THR A 564 -15.20 -9.39 -14.64
C THR A 564 -16.37 -10.19 -14.06
N TRP A 565 -17.36 -9.54 -13.48
CA TRP A 565 -18.45 -10.28 -12.83
C TRP A 565 -19.42 -10.89 -13.84
N ALA A 566 -19.59 -10.30 -15.02
CA ALA A 566 -20.32 -10.94 -16.10
C ALA A 566 -19.59 -12.19 -16.63
N HIS A 567 -18.26 -12.22 -16.63
CA HIS A 567 -17.47 -13.42 -16.93
C HIS A 567 -17.78 -14.57 -15.96
N TYR A 568 -18.06 -14.25 -14.68
CA TYR A 568 -18.52 -15.23 -13.67
C TYR A 568 -20.01 -15.55 -13.76
N GLY A 569 -20.78 -14.87 -14.61
CA GLY A 569 -22.21 -15.09 -14.83
C GLY A 569 -23.14 -14.21 -13.98
N VAL A 570 -22.60 -13.18 -13.32
CA VAL A 570 -23.39 -12.22 -12.53
C VAL A 570 -24.10 -11.24 -13.47
N ASP A 571 -25.38 -10.95 -13.18
CA ASP A 571 -26.15 -9.93 -13.92
C ASP A 571 -25.59 -8.54 -13.60
N ILE A 572 -25.33 -7.72 -14.63
CA ILE A 572 -24.75 -6.38 -14.50
C ILE A 572 -25.57 -5.47 -13.58
N LYS A 573 -26.90 -5.65 -13.50
CA LYS A 573 -27.76 -4.89 -12.57
C LYS A 573 -27.42 -5.10 -11.08
N ASN A 574 -26.68 -6.17 -10.75
CA ASN A 574 -26.22 -6.48 -9.41
C ASN A 574 -24.84 -5.90 -9.09
N ILE A 575 -24.24 -5.11 -10.00
CA ILE A 575 -22.93 -4.49 -9.83
C ILE A 575 -23.14 -3.00 -9.58
N TYR A 576 -22.56 -2.49 -8.48
CA TYR A 576 -22.70 -1.11 -8.01
C TYR A 576 -21.35 -0.41 -7.94
N HIS A 577 -21.31 0.85 -8.39
CA HIS A 577 -20.15 1.72 -8.32
C HIS A 577 -20.49 2.95 -7.49
N LEU A 578 -20.06 2.99 -6.23
CA LEU A 578 -20.46 4.04 -5.29
C LEU A 578 -19.69 5.34 -5.49
N ARG A 579 -18.47 5.30 -6.00
CA ARG A 579 -17.64 6.48 -6.29
C ARG A 579 -17.53 7.41 -5.09
N LEU A 580 -17.23 6.86 -3.89
CA LEU A 580 -17.15 7.64 -2.66
C LEU A 580 -16.22 8.85 -2.83
N GLY A 581 -16.71 10.01 -2.45
CA GLY A 581 -16.13 11.30 -2.84
C GLY A 581 -14.86 11.69 -2.08
N PHE A 582 -14.49 10.96 -1.02
CA PHE A 582 -13.21 11.18 -0.33
C PHE A 582 -12.00 10.77 -1.19
N TYR A 583 -12.21 9.94 -2.22
CA TYR A 583 -11.16 9.47 -3.11
C TYR A 583 -10.85 10.50 -4.20
N LYS A 584 -9.85 11.36 -3.95
CA LYS A 584 -9.49 12.50 -4.84
C LYS A 584 -8.09 12.37 -5.45
N GLY A 585 -7.33 11.32 -5.13
CA GLY A 585 -5.96 11.14 -5.60
C GLY A 585 -4.96 12.16 -5.04
N ASP A 586 -5.21 12.71 -3.85
CA ASP A 586 -4.29 13.58 -3.14
C ASP A 586 -3.27 12.77 -2.33
N ILE A 587 -2.09 13.35 -2.05
CA ILE A 587 -1.05 12.72 -1.22
C ILE A 587 -1.62 12.32 0.15
N PHE A 588 -2.39 13.20 0.76
CA PHE A 588 -3.11 12.94 2.01
C PHE A 588 -4.59 12.71 1.70
N THR A 589 -5.07 11.51 2.01
CA THR A 589 -6.45 11.11 1.72
C THR A 589 -7.43 11.90 2.60
N GLU A 590 -8.48 12.44 2.00
CA GLU A 590 -9.53 13.16 2.70
C GLU A 590 -10.31 12.24 3.64
N THR A 591 -10.83 12.79 4.74
CA THR A 591 -11.70 12.06 5.66
C THR A 591 -13.07 11.82 5.02
N PRO A 592 -13.66 10.62 5.10
CA PRO A 592 -15.00 10.34 4.63
C PRO A 592 -16.06 11.23 5.30
N ASP A 593 -17.01 11.72 4.51
CA ASP A 593 -18.12 12.56 4.95
C ASP A 593 -19.42 11.73 5.08
N ARG A 594 -20.28 12.11 6.04
CA ARG A 594 -21.50 11.35 6.33
C ARG A 594 -22.51 11.36 5.16
N GLU A 595 -22.76 12.51 4.56
CA GLU A 595 -23.75 12.64 3.48
C GLU A 595 -23.21 12.12 2.15
N ARG A 596 -21.96 12.46 1.86
CA ARG A 596 -21.31 12.14 0.60
C ARG A 596 -20.89 10.66 0.51
N ASP A 597 -20.35 10.09 1.60
CA ASP A 597 -19.67 8.79 1.57
C ASP A 597 -20.42 7.70 2.34
N ILE A 598 -20.95 7.98 3.56
CA ILE A 598 -21.59 6.97 4.40
C ILE A 598 -23.03 6.67 3.95
N LYS A 599 -23.80 7.69 3.62
CA LYS A 599 -25.21 7.55 3.22
C LYS A 599 -25.42 6.70 1.95
N PRO A 600 -24.57 6.75 0.91
CA PRO A 600 -24.65 5.80 -0.20
C PRO A 600 -24.49 4.34 0.21
N ILE A 601 -23.60 4.04 1.16
CA ILE A 601 -23.39 2.68 1.69
C ILE A 601 -24.65 2.21 2.45
N ILE A 602 -25.22 3.06 3.31
CA ILE A 602 -26.48 2.76 4.02
C ILE A 602 -27.59 2.44 3.02
N LYS A 603 -27.75 3.27 1.98
CA LYS A 603 -28.76 3.04 0.93
C LYS A 603 -28.55 1.68 0.24
N LEU A 604 -27.32 1.32 -0.06
CA LEU A 604 -26.98 0.07 -0.72
C LEU A 604 -27.30 -1.13 0.20
N ILE A 605 -26.88 -1.10 1.47
CA ILE A 605 -27.16 -2.17 2.45
C ILE A 605 -28.67 -2.33 2.65
N ASN A 606 -29.42 -1.23 2.73
CA ASN A 606 -30.89 -1.31 2.84
C ASN A 606 -31.56 -1.85 1.58
N LYS A 607 -31.03 -1.52 0.38
CA LYS A 607 -31.55 -2.02 -0.90
C LYS A 607 -31.30 -3.50 -1.08
N THR A 608 -30.10 -3.98 -0.72
CA THR A 608 -29.70 -5.38 -0.94
C THR A 608 -30.09 -6.30 0.20
N ASN A 609 -30.28 -5.76 1.41
CA ASN A 609 -30.58 -6.47 2.65
C ASN A 609 -29.77 -7.76 2.82
N PRO A 610 -28.45 -7.69 2.90
CA PRO A 610 -27.57 -8.84 2.84
C PRO A 610 -27.55 -9.63 4.16
N ASP A 611 -27.43 -10.97 4.03
CA ASP A 611 -27.11 -11.88 5.14
C ASP A 611 -25.60 -11.89 5.42
N ILE A 612 -24.78 -11.67 4.36
CA ILE A 612 -23.32 -11.62 4.45
C ILE A 612 -22.82 -10.37 3.75
N ILE A 613 -21.94 -9.63 4.41
CA ILE A 613 -21.19 -8.52 3.81
C ILE A 613 -19.70 -8.89 3.81
N THR A 614 -19.07 -8.82 2.65
CA THR A 614 -17.62 -9.04 2.57
C THR A 614 -16.90 -7.71 2.51
N LEU A 615 -15.69 -7.63 3.06
CA LEU A 615 -14.88 -6.42 3.02
C LEU A 615 -13.38 -6.71 3.14
N ALA A 616 -12.56 -5.80 2.64
CA ALA A 616 -11.12 -5.85 2.84
C ALA A 616 -10.81 -5.54 4.31
N LEU A 617 -10.24 -6.52 5.02
CA LEU A 617 -9.93 -6.44 6.46
C LEU A 617 -8.41 -6.31 6.66
N ASP A 618 -7.84 -5.24 6.14
CA ASP A 618 -6.41 -4.99 6.26
C ASP A 618 -6.04 -4.50 7.66
N PRO A 619 -4.87 -4.91 8.20
CA PRO A 619 -4.39 -4.41 9.47
C PRO A 619 -3.83 -2.99 9.36
N GLU A 620 -3.51 -2.40 10.52
CA GLU A 620 -2.88 -1.08 10.64
C GLU A 620 -1.67 -0.93 9.71
N GLY A 621 -1.64 0.17 8.95
CA GLY A 621 -0.49 0.56 8.12
C GLY A 621 -0.12 -0.41 6.99
N SER A 622 -1.08 -1.19 6.52
CA SER A 622 -0.92 -2.09 5.38
C SER A 622 -1.74 -1.61 4.19
N GLY A 623 -1.17 -1.73 2.99
CA GLY A 623 -1.84 -1.36 1.76
C GLY A 623 -2.19 0.13 1.60
N PRO A 624 -3.02 0.48 0.63
CA PRO A 624 -3.48 1.85 0.41
C PRO A 624 -4.35 2.37 1.55
N ASP A 625 -4.19 3.66 1.92
CA ASP A 625 -5.03 4.32 2.93
C ASP A 625 -6.53 4.27 2.59
N THR A 626 -6.85 4.18 1.31
CA THR A 626 -8.21 3.99 0.79
C THR A 626 -8.90 2.76 1.40
N HIS A 627 -8.18 1.66 1.62
CA HIS A 627 -8.73 0.45 2.24
C HIS A 627 -9.21 0.71 3.66
N TYR A 628 -8.39 1.41 4.45
CA TYR A 628 -8.76 1.83 5.79
C TYR A 628 -9.99 2.75 5.80
N LYS A 629 -10.00 3.77 4.92
CA LYS A 629 -11.13 4.72 4.84
C LYS A 629 -12.43 4.03 4.43
N VAL A 630 -12.39 3.09 3.50
CA VAL A 630 -13.55 2.28 3.09
C VAL A 630 -14.03 1.40 4.26
N LEU A 631 -13.12 0.72 4.96
CA LEU A 631 -13.45 -0.11 6.12
C LEU A 631 -14.18 0.73 7.18
N GLN A 632 -13.66 1.91 7.53
CA GLN A 632 -14.28 2.81 8.50
C GLN A 632 -15.64 3.35 8.01
N SER A 633 -15.77 3.63 6.69
CA SER A 633 -17.04 4.06 6.10
C SER A 633 -18.11 2.96 6.21
N ILE A 634 -17.77 1.70 5.98
CA ILE A 634 -18.66 0.56 6.16
C ILE A 634 -18.99 0.37 7.64
N ALA A 635 -18.00 0.50 8.53
CA ALA A 635 -18.22 0.38 9.98
C ALA A 635 -19.18 1.46 10.49
N GLU A 636 -19.05 2.71 10.05
CA GLU A 636 -19.96 3.79 10.43
C GLU A 636 -21.38 3.54 9.88
N ALA A 637 -21.51 3.10 8.62
CA ALA A 637 -22.79 2.72 8.05
C ALA A 637 -23.49 1.62 8.87
N LEU A 638 -22.76 0.57 9.25
CA LEU A 638 -23.28 -0.52 10.09
C LEU A 638 -23.60 -0.06 11.52
N ARG A 639 -22.82 0.86 12.09
CA ARG A 639 -23.07 1.44 13.42
C ARG A 639 -24.39 2.23 13.43
N ILE A 640 -24.69 2.96 12.36
CA ILE A 640 -25.96 3.68 12.20
C ILE A 640 -27.09 2.68 12.03
N LEU A 641 -26.98 1.72 11.11
CA LEU A 641 -28.01 0.71 10.85
C LEU A 641 -28.32 -0.17 12.06
N SER A 642 -27.30 -0.51 12.88
CA SER A 642 -27.49 -1.31 14.11
C SER A 642 -28.31 -0.60 15.18
N LYS A 643 -28.52 0.72 15.08
CA LYS A 643 -29.45 1.49 15.95
C LYS A 643 -30.88 1.49 15.41
N GLU A 644 -31.05 1.24 14.10
CA GLU A 644 -32.36 1.28 13.43
C GLU A 644 -33.00 -0.10 13.27
N LYS A 645 -32.17 -1.15 13.10
CA LYS A 645 -32.63 -2.51 12.89
C LYS A 645 -31.67 -3.55 13.49
N ASP A 646 -32.21 -4.74 13.76
CA ASP A 646 -31.40 -5.87 14.24
C ASP A 646 -30.46 -6.36 13.14
N MET A 647 -29.16 -6.24 13.38
CA MET A 647 -28.08 -6.70 12.51
C MET A 647 -27.35 -7.93 13.07
N SER A 648 -27.87 -8.56 14.13
CA SER A 648 -27.21 -9.68 14.84
C SER A 648 -27.02 -10.93 13.99
N LYS A 649 -27.87 -11.12 12.97
CA LYS A 649 -27.79 -12.25 12.04
C LYS A 649 -26.87 -12.03 10.86
N VAL A 650 -26.48 -10.77 10.60
CA VAL A 650 -25.60 -10.43 9.48
C VAL A 650 -24.18 -10.85 9.84
N LYS A 651 -23.56 -11.60 8.94
CA LYS A 651 -22.14 -11.99 9.04
C LYS A 651 -21.26 -11.04 8.24
N ILE A 652 -20.07 -10.80 8.76
CA ILE A 652 -19.00 -10.06 8.06
C ILE A 652 -17.91 -11.05 7.69
N TRP A 653 -17.59 -11.12 6.41
CA TRP A 653 -16.43 -11.87 5.91
C TRP A 653 -15.31 -10.92 5.53
N GLY A 654 -14.25 -10.92 6.32
CA GLY A 654 -13.02 -10.18 6.03
C GLY A 654 -12.12 -10.99 5.09
N TYR A 655 -11.67 -10.36 4.01
CA TYR A 655 -10.65 -10.90 3.14
C TYR A 655 -9.42 -9.98 3.11
N ARG A 656 -8.28 -10.49 2.63
CA ARG A 656 -7.07 -9.72 2.33
C ARG A 656 -6.57 -10.10 0.94
N ASN A 657 -5.93 -9.18 0.28
CA ASN A 657 -5.38 -9.36 -1.05
C ASN A 657 -3.84 -9.37 -1.07
N VAL A 658 -3.20 -8.89 -2.14
CA VAL A 658 -1.76 -8.94 -2.34
C VAL A 658 -0.95 -8.08 -1.36
N TRP A 659 -1.55 -7.05 -0.76
CA TRP A 659 -0.86 -6.09 0.10
C TRP A 659 -0.52 -6.65 1.48
N TYR A 660 -1.39 -7.46 2.05
CA TYR A 660 -1.16 -8.08 3.35
C TYR A 660 -1.95 -9.39 3.47
N ARG A 661 -1.38 -10.39 4.13
CA ARG A 661 -1.93 -11.75 4.23
C ARG A 661 -2.44 -12.04 5.63
N PHE A 662 -3.48 -12.86 5.76
CA PHE A 662 -3.81 -13.45 7.03
C PHE A 662 -2.73 -14.46 7.47
N ASP A 663 -2.41 -14.45 8.77
CA ASP A 663 -1.71 -15.57 9.38
C ASP A 663 -2.65 -16.80 9.43
N SER A 664 -2.12 -18.02 9.26
CA SER A 664 -2.94 -19.24 9.31
C SER A 664 -3.66 -19.40 10.66
N ALA A 665 -3.10 -18.88 11.75
CA ALA A 665 -3.76 -18.88 13.05
C ALA A 665 -4.94 -17.90 13.10
N GLU A 666 -4.87 -16.78 12.37
CA GLU A 666 -5.84 -15.67 12.37
C GLU A 666 -7.10 -15.99 11.54
N ALA A 667 -6.97 -16.75 10.47
CA ALA A 667 -8.08 -17.15 9.61
C ALA A 667 -9.11 -18.03 10.34
N ASP A 668 -10.39 -17.86 10.01
CA ASP A 668 -11.48 -18.71 10.51
C ASP A 668 -11.96 -19.73 9.48
N ILE A 669 -11.85 -19.38 8.19
CA ILE A 669 -12.19 -20.25 7.06
C ILE A 669 -10.96 -20.35 6.16
N MET A 670 -10.58 -21.58 5.79
CA MET A 670 -9.49 -21.88 4.86
C MET A 670 -10.09 -22.62 3.66
N PHE A 671 -10.33 -21.89 2.58
CA PHE A 671 -11.02 -22.42 1.42
C PHE A 671 -10.03 -23.05 0.42
N PRO A 672 -10.21 -24.35 0.05
CA PRO A 672 -9.39 -25.05 -0.92
C PRO A 672 -9.47 -24.43 -2.33
N VAL A 673 -8.34 -24.27 -2.98
CA VAL A 673 -8.21 -23.71 -4.32
C VAL A 673 -7.58 -24.73 -5.25
N SER A 674 -8.31 -25.08 -6.31
CA SER A 674 -7.83 -25.97 -7.36
C SER A 674 -7.06 -25.21 -8.45
N LEU A 675 -6.30 -25.93 -9.27
CA LEU A 675 -5.67 -25.37 -10.47
C LEU A 675 -6.70 -24.78 -11.45
N ASN A 676 -7.90 -25.37 -11.53
CA ASN A 676 -8.98 -24.82 -12.34
C ASN A 676 -9.40 -23.42 -11.84
N SER A 677 -9.54 -23.24 -10.52
CA SER A 677 -9.88 -21.94 -9.94
C SER A 677 -8.78 -20.90 -10.17
N MET A 678 -7.50 -21.32 -10.14
CA MET A 678 -6.37 -20.45 -10.47
C MET A 678 -6.39 -20.03 -11.94
N ALA A 679 -6.69 -20.96 -12.86
CA ALA A 679 -6.80 -20.68 -14.28
C ALA A 679 -7.95 -19.69 -14.56
N VAL A 680 -9.11 -19.85 -13.92
CA VAL A 680 -10.25 -18.91 -14.05
C VAL A 680 -9.89 -17.52 -13.55
N LEU A 681 -9.20 -17.40 -12.40
CA LEU A 681 -8.72 -16.10 -11.90
C LEU A 681 -7.82 -15.42 -12.94
N ARG A 682 -6.83 -16.14 -13.44
CA ARG A 682 -5.85 -15.58 -14.38
C ARG A 682 -6.51 -15.17 -15.69
N ASP A 683 -7.38 -16.01 -16.23
CA ASP A 683 -8.10 -15.73 -17.48
C ASP A 683 -9.03 -14.50 -17.32
N SER A 684 -9.82 -14.45 -16.26
CA SER A 684 -10.70 -13.30 -15.99
C SER A 684 -9.91 -12.00 -15.78
N PHE A 685 -8.80 -12.05 -15.02
CA PHE A 685 -7.97 -10.86 -14.78
C PHE A 685 -7.39 -10.31 -16.08
N LEU A 686 -6.73 -11.15 -16.89
CA LEU A 686 -6.05 -10.72 -18.11
C LEU A 686 -7.00 -10.28 -19.23
N ASN A 687 -8.22 -10.79 -19.25
CA ASN A 687 -9.23 -10.45 -20.28
C ASN A 687 -10.20 -9.34 -19.87
N CYS A 688 -10.33 -9.04 -18.56
CA CYS A 688 -11.31 -8.07 -18.08
C CYS A 688 -10.67 -6.80 -17.49
N TYR A 689 -9.57 -6.91 -16.74
CA TYR A 689 -8.85 -5.73 -16.18
C TYR A 689 -7.78 -5.22 -17.13
N LEU A 690 -8.18 -4.70 -18.26
CA LEU A 690 -7.30 -4.35 -19.39
C LEU A 690 -6.35 -3.20 -19.09
N SER A 691 -6.77 -2.26 -18.25
CA SER A 691 -5.89 -1.17 -17.78
C SER A 691 -4.83 -1.66 -16.79
N GLN A 692 -4.95 -2.89 -16.25
CA GLN A 692 -4.10 -3.46 -15.22
C GLN A 692 -3.31 -4.69 -15.66
N LYS A 693 -3.62 -5.26 -16.82
CA LYS A 693 -3.01 -6.53 -17.28
C LYS A 693 -1.49 -6.44 -17.45
N ASP A 694 -1.00 -5.28 -17.87
CA ASP A 694 0.42 -5.01 -18.10
C ASP A 694 1.08 -4.40 -16.84
N ALA A 695 0.28 -4.08 -15.81
CA ALA A 695 0.79 -3.66 -14.51
C ALA A 695 1.26 -4.90 -13.74
N SER A 696 2.58 -5.13 -13.72
CA SER A 696 3.14 -6.18 -12.88
C SER A 696 3.36 -5.64 -11.47
N PHE A 697 3.03 -6.46 -10.45
CA PHE A 697 3.43 -6.17 -9.08
C PHE A 697 4.88 -6.65 -8.89
N PRO A 698 5.85 -5.76 -8.82
CA PRO A 698 7.23 -6.18 -8.69
C PRO A 698 7.47 -6.74 -7.29
N SER A 699 8.03 -7.94 -7.22
CA SER A 699 8.51 -8.53 -5.98
C SER A 699 9.72 -9.40 -6.25
N TYR A 700 10.53 -9.66 -5.22
CA TYR A 700 11.66 -10.60 -5.34
C TYR A 700 11.22 -12.04 -5.61
N GLU A 701 9.96 -12.34 -5.33
CA GLU A 701 9.41 -13.68 -5.48
C GLU A 701 8.81 -13.90 -6.86
N LEU A 702 8.23 -12.86 -7.45
CA LEU A 702 7.52 -12.93 -8.72
C LEU A 702 7.44 -11.55 -9.36
N ASP A 703 7.86 -11.45 -10.62
CA ASP A 703 7.59 -10.30 -11.48
C ASP A 703 6.53 -10.69 -12.50
N GLY A 704 5.28 -10.33 -12.23
CA GLY A 704 4.13 -10.70 -13.04
C GLY A 704 2.86 -9.96 -12.66
N PRO A 705 1.76 -10.20 -13.36
CA PRO A 705 0.48 -9.56 -13.06
C PRO A 705 -0.01 -9.89 -11.66
N PHE A 706 -0.85 -9.03 -11.08
CA PHE A 706 -1.37 -9.21 -9.72
C PHE A 706 -2.02 -10.56 -9.47
N CYS A 707 -2.69 -11.13 -10.47
CA CYS A 707 -3.30 -12.46 -10.35
C CYS A 707 -2.28 -13.57 -10.11
N ASP A 708 -1.09 -13.49 -10.71
CA ASP A 708 -0.05 -14.50 -10.52
C ASP A 708 0.56 -14.40 -9.10
N LEU A 709 0.74 -13.18 -8.57
CA LEU A 709 1.13 -12.96 -7.18
C LEU A 709 0.08 -13.50 -6.21
N THR A 710 -1.19 -13.29 -6.49
CA THR A 710 -2.30 -13.83 -5.69
C THR A 710 -2.25 -15.36 -5.64
N GLN A 711 -2.06 -16.02 -6.78
CA GLN A 711 -1.92 -17.48 -6.82
C GLN A 711 -0.74 -17.97 -6.00
N LYS A 712 0.40 -17.28 -6.07
CA LYS A 712 1.57 -17.61 -5.24
C LYS A 712 1.25 -17.52 -3.75
N ILE A 713 0.51 -16.49 -3.32
CA ILE A 713 0.06 -16.36 -1.93
C ILE A 713 -0.76 -17.57 -1.50
N TRP A 714 -1.73 -17.97 -2.31
CA TRP A 714 -2.58 -19.13 -2.00
C TRP A 714 -1.78 -20.44 -1.93
N VAL A 715 -0.80 -20.62 -2.81
CA VAL A 715 0.10 -21.79 -2.78
C VAL A 715 0.94 -21.79 -1.49
N ASP A 716 1.48 -20.65 -1.07
CA ASP A 716 2.29 -20.57 0.17
C ASP A 716 1.45 -20.82 1.43
N GLN A 717 0.17 -20.39 1.42
CA GLN A 717 -0.79 -20.70 2.47
C GLN A 717 -1.07 -22.23 2.53
N HIS A 718 -1.26 -22.86 1.37
CA HIS A 718 -1.43 -24.32 1.28
C HIS A 718 -0.18 -25.08 1.77
N ARG A 719 1.02 -24.69 1.33
CA ARG A 719 2.28 -25.30 1.77
C ARG A 719 2.47 -25.22 3.28
N THR A 720 2.04 -24.13 3.89
CA THR A 720 2.04 -23.99 5.35
C THR A 720 1.13 -25.03 6.00
N MET A 721 -0.08 -25.22 5.48
CA MET A 721 -1.02 -26.20 6.01
C MET A 721 -0.63 -27.64 5.68
N GLU A 722 0.02 -27.87 4.54
CA GLU A 722 0.61 -29.17 4.19
C GLU A 722 1.71 -29.58 5.18
N LEU A 723 2.58 -28.64 5.59
CA LEU A 723 3.56 -28.89 6.65
C LEU A 723 2.89 -29.24 7.98
N ILE A 724 1.76 -28.61 8.31
CA ILE A 724 1.08 -28.81 9.59
C ILE A 724 0.30 -30.12 9.59
N LEU A 725 -0.55 -30.35 8.59
CA LEU A 725 -1.50 -31.47 8.55
C LEU A 725 -0.91 -32.76 7.93
N GLY A 726 0.18 -32.63 7.18
CA GLY A 726 0.77 -33.72 6.41
C GLY A 726 0.14 -33.88 5.03
N LYS A 727 0.87 -34.51 4.12
CA LYS A 727 0.42 -34.74 2.74
C LYS A 727 -0.79 -35.66 2.63
N ASP A 728 -0.88 -36.63 3.51
CA ASP A 728 -1.96 -37.62 3.49
C ASP A 728 -3.34 -36.98 3.76
N PHE A 729 -3.39 -35.90 4.55
CA PHE A 729 -4.61 -35.15 4.78
C PHE A 729 -5.23 -34.66 3.46
N TRP A 730 -4.41 -34.30 2.48
CA TRP A 730 -4.82 -33.79 1.18
C TRP A 730 -5.03 -34.93 0.17
N TYR A 731 -4.00 -35.72 -0.08
CA TYR A 731 -3.98 -36.68 -1.19
C TYR A 731 -4.81 -37.94 -0.94
N GLN A 732 -5.02 -38.33 0.32
CA GLN A 732 -5.82 -39.51 0.71
C GLN A 732 -7.24 -39.13 1.16
N ASN A 733 -7.63 -37.87 1.06
CA ASN A 733 -8.95 -37.42 1.45
C ASN A 733 -10.03 -37.99 0.49
N ASN A 734 -11.16 -38.41 1.05
CA ASN A 734 -12.27 -38.93 0.24
C ASN A 734 -12.99 -37.84 -0.54
N ASP A 735 -12.94 -36.57 -0.08
CA ASP A 735 -13.51 -35.42 -0.78
C ASP A 735 -12.60 -35.00 -1.94
N PRO A 736 -13.12 -35.02 -3.21
CA PRO A 736 -12.36 -34.56 -4.38
C PRO A 736 -11.92 -33.11 -4.28
N HIS A 737 -12.66 -32.28 -3.57
CA HIS A 737 -12.35 -30.87 -3.38
C HIS A 737 -11.03 -30.69 -2.63
N PHE A 738 -10.80 -31.49 -1.57
CA PHE A 738 -9.52 -31.47 -0.87
C PHE A 738 -8.38 -32.11 -1.66
N ARG A 739 -8.65 -33.19 -2.39
CA ARG A 739 -7.62 -33.82 -3.24
C ARG A 739 -7.12 -32.94 -4.39
N ALA A 740 -7.96 -32.03 -4.89
CA ALA A 740 -7.62 -31.10 -5.98
C ALA A 740 -6.96 -29.82 -5.48
N THR A 741 -6.69 -29.69 -4.16
CA THR A 741 -6.18 -28.46 -3.55
C THR A 741 -4.70 -28.24 -3.86
N HIS A 742 -4.37 -27.06 -4.39
CA HIS A 742 -3.03 -26.57 -4.62
C HIS A 742 -2.79 -25.18 -4.03
N GLY A 743 -3.83 -24.55 -3.52
CA GLY A 743 -3.81 -23.26 -2.82
C GLY A 743 -4.89 -23.19 -1.75
N LEU A 744 -4.80 -22.21 -0.88
CA LEU A 744 -5.82 -21.90 0.13
C LEU A 744 -6.13 -20.41 0.12
N VAL A 745 -7.42 -20.06 0.16
CA VAL A 745 -7.89 -18.70 0.46
C VAL A 745 -8.29 -18.62 1.92
N TYR A 746 -7.82 -17.59 2.61
CA TYR A 746 -8.13 -17.34 4.02
C TYR A 746 -9.18 -16.24 4.17
N LEU A 747 -10.21 -16.51 4.97
CA LEU A 747 -11.24 -15.55 5.35
C LEU A 747 -11.36 -15.46 6.87
N LYS A 748 -11.74 -14.28 7.35
CA LYS A 748 -12.14 -14.02 8.74
C LYS A 748 -13.65 -13.91 8.78
N GLU A 749 -14.32 -14.62 9.70
CA GLU A 749 -15.77 -14.53 9.90
C GLU A 749 -16.04 -13.81 11.23
N LEU A 750 -16.82 -12.73 11.19
CA LEU A 750 -17.15 -11.90 12.33
C LEU A 750 -18.67 -11.65 12.38
N THR A 751 -19.20 -11.46 13.56
CA THR A 751 -20.48 -10.78 13.76
C THR A 751 -20.30 -9.28 13.50
N VAL A 752 -21.39 -8.56 13.23
CA VAL A 752 -21.35 -7.09 13.10
C VAL A 752 -20.74 -6.45 14.35
N LYS A 753 -21.06 -6.93 15.54
CA LYS A 753 -20.52 -6.41 16.81
C LYS A 753 -19.00 -6.59 16.91
N GLU A 754 -18.48 -7.77 16.57
CA GLU A 754 -17.03 -8.04 16.55
C GLU A 754 -16.31 -7.20 15.51
N PHE A 755 -16.91 -7.03 14.33
CA PHE A 755 -16.38 -6.16 13.30
C PHE A 755 -16.30 -4.69 13.75
N LEU A 756 -17.37 -4.16 14.37
CA LEU A 756 -17.37 -2.79 14.88
C LEU A 756 -16.32 -2.58 15.97
N ASN A 757 -16.09 -3.56 16.84
CA ASN A 757 -15.00 -3.52 17.82
C ASN A 757 -13.63 -3.53 17.14
N THR A 758 -13.43 -4.38 16.12
CA THR A 758 -12.19 -4.45 15.34
C THR A 758 -11.92 -3.13 14.62
N ALA A 759 -12.93 -2.56 13.96
CA ALA A 759 -12.83 -1.26 13.28
C ALA A 759 -12.49 -0.14 14.26
N ARG A 760 -13.08 -0.14 15.47
CA ARG A 760 -12.77 0.85 16.51
C ARG A 760 -11.34 0.73 17.01
N THR A 761 -10.85 -0.48 17.27
CA THR A 761 -9.45 -0.70 17.68
C THR A 761 -8.48 -0.22 16.59
N LEU A 762 -8.81 -0.46 15.33
CA LEU A 762 -8.03 0.00 14.19
C LEU A 762 -8.04 1.54 14.08
N GLU A 763 -9.20 2.17 14.26
CA GLU A 763 -9.36 3.63 14.29
C GLU A 763 -8.51 4.26 15.41
N GLU A 764 -8.54 3.69 16.61
CA GLU A 764 -7.74 4.16 17.75
C GLU A 764 -6.23 4.05 17.49
N SER A 765 -5.79 3.01 16.76
CA SER A 765 -4.38 2.84 16.42
C SER A 765 -3.90 3.78 15.32
N ILE A 766 -4.77 4.17 14.38
CA ILE A 766 -4.42 5.01 13.23
C ILE A 766 -4.71 6.49 13.51
N GLU A 767 -5.90 6.82 13.98
CA GLU A 767 -6.33 8.21 14.16
C GLU A 767 -6.20 8.72 15.62
N GLY A 768 -6.17 7.81 16.59
CA GLY A 768 -6.10 8.16 18.00
C GLY A 768 -7.38 8.80 18.54
N SER A 769 -7.34 9.19 19.80
CA SER A 769 -8.48 9.87 20.48
C SER A 769 -8.35 11.41 20.46
N LEU A 770 -7.25 11.96 19.95
CA LEU A 770 -6.90 13.38 20.05
C LEU A 770 -7.53 14.28 18.96
N ILE A 771 -8.14 13.68 17.93
CA ILE A 771 -8.85 14.44 16.89
C ILE A 771 -10.34 14.22 17.09
N LYS A 772 -10.93 15.01 17.97
CA LYS A 772 -12.38 15.24 18.01
C LYS A 772 -12.69 16.58 17.38
#